data_b2efe33d2bef52690b895326c1c95907
#
_entry.id   b2efe33d2bef52690b895326c1c95907
#
_cell.length_a   1.000
_cell.length_b   1.000
_cell.length_c   1.000
_cell.angle_alpha   90.00
_cell.angle_beta   90.00
_cell.angle_gamma   90.00
#
_symmetry.space_group_name_H-M   'P 1'
#
loop_
_entity.id
_entity.type
_entity.pdbx_description
1 polymer ?
#
loop_
_entity_poly.entity_id
_entity_poly.type
_entity_poly.pdbx_seq_one_letter_code
_entity_poly.pdbx_strand_id
1 'polypeptide(L)'
;MPVRFVRPLLCSASFLLTPLASALEAPGAPGATPFWSYSGKTGIGTSYEAYRDGAYSDQASTGRVSRVWFSLAQGVVTETMQGLIHEAQLREMQLVIRGPDFTHLERDDTDSRIEYLATDAAGRPTSLAYKIVNRDRQGRYEIEKHVFTDPDQDTLVMRVIFRSQDPRIQPYLYVDPALANSGSHDRAAVKGGVLYASEGEHALVVKASQPLQTPTVGFVGSSDGLDDLRRNGKLTQLYSSTGDQAGNVAMLAKLPLKGAETTLDVVVGFGANPRQAEAAADATLARGYQKVLAHYNGEGDAIGWQDYLAGLDQLPRLQAQAGDGGKLVNASALVLKAQEDKTHAGALIASLSNPWGETVPAGKGTTGYKAVWPRDFYQCAMALLALGDRQTPKVAFSYLKQVQVDANTAHKPADSSAFIHQQKQGDEVRAPGATGWFLQKTHVDGTIEWVGVQLDQTAMPIMLGYRLWQGGLLGDAEIDRWYRDMLRPAADFLARDSQVNLGWNTWQVKPPQTQQERWEEQWGYSPSTTAAVIAGLATASELARHAGDEANASRYRETARRYSGQVEKTMVTTQGSLGAGNYYLRITQNDDPNDKGKLVDNNSRPGLPEDQVLDAGFLELVRYGVRPASDPLVQKSLAVLDDEGLPENLRVKYSFQYPGVTGTFPGWRRYGNDGYGESESSGINFPATEQPVPNSGLRGRVWPIFTGERGHYELARLALQGKPDPAALGKLRDTYVRGLELFANAGLMLPEQVWDGVGDNRRHGYQMGQGTDSATPLAWSHAEYVKLLRSMADGQVWDHYPVVARALVP
;
A
#
# COMPACT_ATOMS: atom_id res chain seq x y z
N MET A 1 80.66 -22.99 60.60
CA MET A 1 80.27 -22.22 59.39
C MET A 1 78.79 -22.29 59.30
N PRO A 2 78.00 -21.18 59.46
CA PRO A 2 76.54 -21.22 59.55
C PRO A 2 75.91 -21.12 58.22
N VAL A 3 74.90 -21.93 57.99
CA VAL A 3 74.00 -21.99 56.82
C VAL A 3 72.96 -20.83 56.98
N ARG A 4 72.87 -19.90 55.98
CA ARG A 4 71.89 -18.87 55.90
C ARG A 4 70.59 -19.46 55.26
N PHE A 5 69.46 -19.38 56.01
CA PHE A 5 68.13 -19.63 55.52
C PHE A 5 67.61 -18.36 54.80
N VAL A 6 67.22 -18.49 53.51
CA VAL A 6 66.49 -17.50 52.76
C VAL A 6 65.02 -17.75 52.93
N ARG A 7 64.21 -16.81 53.43
CA ARG A 7 62.80 -16.83 53.48
C ARG A 7 62.24 -16.33 52.12
N PRO A 8 61.23 -17.00 51.50
CA PRO A 8 60.53 -16.45 50.36
C PRO A 8 59.45 -15.46 50.83
N LEU A 9 59.42 -14.26 50.23
CA LEU A 9 58.30 -13.32 50.32
C LEU A 9 57.14 -13.89 49.49
N LEU A 10 55.97 -14.16 50.14
CA LEU A 10 54.71 -14.36 49.47
C LEU A 10 54.14 -12.97 49.08
N CYS A 11 54.11 -12.62 47.83
CA CYS A 11 53.27 -11.55 47.29
C CYS A 11 51.83 -12.05 47.17
N SER A 12 50.97 -11.62 48.07
CA SER A 12 49.53 -11.75 47.97
C SER A 12 48.97 -10.82 46.89
N ALA A 13 48.73 -11.35 45.69
CA ALA A 13 47.94 -10.65 44.65
C ALA A 13 46.45 -10.70 45.05
N SER A 14 45.96 -9.61 45.56
CA SER A 14 44.49 -9.38 45.76
C SER A 14 43.87 -9.18 44.41
N PHE A 15 43.25 -10.22 43.86
CA PHE A 15 42.30 -10.07 42.75
C PHE A 15 41.08 -9.32 43.25
N LEU A 16 40.96 -8.06 42.88
CA LEU A 16 39.72 -7.31 42.95
C LEU A 16 38.76 -7.93 41.95
N LEU A 17 37.94 -8.85 42.41
CA LEU A 17 36.72 -9.26 41.73
C LEU A 17 35.80 -8.03 41.71
N THR A 18 35.79 -7.28 40.60
CA THR A 18 34.70 -6.39 40.29
C THR A 18 33.44 -7.24 40.20
N PRO A 19 32.39 -6.97 40.99
CA PRO A 19 31.14 -7.67 40.83
C PRO A 19 30.63 -7.41 39.40
N LEU A 20 30.47 -8.48 38.61
CA LEU A 20 29.61 -8.42 37.44
C LEU A 20 28.25 -7.94 37.96
N ALA A 21 27.90 -6.70 37.67
CA ALA A 21 26.54 -6.22 37.88
C ALA A 21 25.62 -7.22 37.16
N SER A 22 24.85 -7.97 37.92
CA SER A 22 23.84 -8.86 37.35
C SER A 22 22.94 -8.01 36.47
N ALA A 23 22.74 -8.41 35.22
CA ALA A 23 21.83 -7.77 34.30
C ALA A 23 20.44 -7.67 34.98
N LEU A 24 19.91 -6.45 35.14
CA LEU A 24 18.57 -6.27 35.70
C LEU A 24 17.54 -6.61 34.59
N GLU A 25 16.80 -7.69 34.81
CA GLU A 25 15.78 -8.14 33.87
C GLU A 25 14.47 -7.39 34.09
N ALA A 26 13.82 -7.02 32.99
CA ALA A 26 12.54 -6.33 32.96
C ALA A 26 11.39 -7.32 33.29
N PRO A 27 10.52 -7.03 34.25
CA PRO A 27 9.35 -7.86 34.55
C PRO A 27 8.17 -7.49 33.63
N GLY A 28 7.13 -8.34 33.63
CA GLY A 28 5.83 -7.99 33.07
C GLY A 28 5.56 -8.48 31.65
N ALA A 29 6.23 -9.54 31.21
CA ALA A 29 5.86 -10.23 29.99
C ALA A 29 4.40 -10.74 30.05
N PRO A 30 3.70 -10.81 28.92
CA PRO A 30 4.15 -10.45 27.55
C PRO A 30 4.00 -8.97 27.20
N GLY A 31 3.62 -8.09 28.12
CA GLY A 31 3.29 -6.69 27.83
C GLY A 31 1.89 -6.52 27.24
N ALA A 32 1.57 -5.31 26.79
CA ALA A 32 0.30 -4.98 26.15
C ALA A 32 0.21 -5.63 24.75
N THR A 33 -1.02 -5.93 24.31
CA THR A 33 -1.25 -6.41 22.94
C THR A 33 -0.70 -5.42 21.92
N PRO A 34 0.17 -5.83 20.98
CA PRO A 34 0.68 -4.95 19.94
C PRO A 34 -0.41 -4.68 18.89
N PHE A 35 -0.50 -3.44 18.44
CA PHE A 35 -1.33 -3.02 17.31
C PHE A 35 -0.44 -2.42 16.23
N TRP A 36 -0.89 -2.43 14.98
CA TRP A 36 -0.22 -1.70 13.92
C TRP A 36 -0.27 -0.20 14.18
N SER A 37 0.54 0.57 13.49
CA SER A 37 0.54 2.02 13.59
C SER A 37 -0.49 2.66 12.64
N TYR A 38 -0.58 3.98 12.65
CA TYR A 38 -1.57 4.74 11.88
C TYR A 38 -1.49 4.48 10.38
N SER A 39 -2.64 4.24 9.76
CA SER A 39 -2.78 3.95 8.33
C SER A 39 -2.63 5.18 7.44
N GLY A 40 -2.95 6.38 7.95
CA GLY A 40 -2.83 7.65 7.23
C GLY A 40 -1.38 8.09 7.06
N LYS A 41 -0.59 7.37 6.25
CA LYS A 41 0.83 7.71 6.06
C LYS A 41 0.98 9.03 5.33
N THR A 42 1.90 9.86 5.81
CA THR A 42 2.31 11.11 5.15
C THR A 42 3.58 10.93 4.31
N GLY A 43 4.21 9.77 4.37
CA GLY A 43 5.38 9.42 3.57
C GLY A 43 5.65 7.94 3.63
N ILE A 44 6.17 7.40 2.55
CA ILE A 44 6.74 6.06 2.47
C ILE A 44 8.08 6.14 1.74
N GLY A 45 8.98 5.22 1.98
CA GLY A 45 10.26 5.23 1.28
C GLY A 45 11.01 3.93 1.34
N THR A 46 11.95 3.80 0.41
CA THR A 46 12.96 2.75 0.30
C THR A 46 14.07 3.29 -0.60
N SER A 47 15.22 2.68 -0.64
CA SER A 47 16.27 3.01 -1.62
C SER A 47 15.84 2.56 -3.02
N TYR A 48 16.14 3.34 -4.04
CA TYR A 48 16.02 2.90 -5.43
C TYR A 48 17.22 2.03 -5.81
N GLU A 49 16.91 0.97 -6.53
CA GLU A 49 17.90 0.11 -7.18
C GLU A 49 17.48 -0.15 -8.63
N ALA A 50 18.47 -0.20 -9.54
CA ALA A 50 18.19 -0.61 -10.90
C ALA A 50 18.14 -2.14 -11.01
N TYR A 51 17.28 -2.66 -11.89
CA TYR A 51 17.30 -4.07 -12.22
C TYR A 51 18.60 -4.47 -12.94
N ARG A 52 19.05 -5.68 -12.65
CA ARG A 52 20.04 -6.39 -13.44
C ARG A 52 19.42 -7.69 -13.94
N ASP A 53 19.28 -7.80 -15.27
CA ASP A 53 18.63 -8.95 -15.92
C ASP A 53 17.21 -9.25 -15.38
N GLY A 54 16.44 -8.21 -15.05
CA GLY A 54 15.07 -8.32 -14.56
C GLY A 54 14.93 -8.68 -13.07
N ALA A 55 16.02 -8.65 -12.32
CA ALA A 55 16.04 -8.91 -10.88
C ALA A 55 16.85 -7.85 -10.13
N TYR A 56 16.66 -7.76 -8.83
CA TYR A 56 17.55 -7.02 -7.96
C TYR A 56 18.72 -7.91 -7.53
N SER A 57 19.93 -7.48 -7.82
CA SER A 57 21.16 -8.24 -7.56
C SER A 57 22.05 -7.46 -6.60
N ASP A 58 22.62 -8.15 -5.62
CA ASP A 58 23.64 -7.58 -4.73
C ASP A 58 24.92 -7.16 -5.48
N GLN A 59 25.03 -7.50 -6.77
CA GLN A 59 26.07 -7.03 -7.68
C GLN A 59 25.60 -5.89 -8.60
N ALA A 60 24.53 -5.19 -8.25
CA ALA A 60 24.13 -3.94 -8.91
C ALA A 60 25.25 -2.90 -8.79
N SER A 61 25.07 -1.74 -9.44
CA SER A 61 26.08 -0.67 -9.48
C SER A 61 26.61 -0.22 -8.10
N THR A 62 25.86 -0.44 -7.04
CA THR A 62 26.19 -0.10 -5.66
C THR A 62 26.89 -1.23 -4.90
N GLY A 63 26.85 -2.45 -5.42
CA GLY A 63 27.42 -3.65 -4.79
C GLY A 63 26.49 -4.38 -3.82
N ARG A 64 25.41 -3.76 -3.37
CA ARG A 64 24.43 -4.36 -2.48
C ARG A 64 23.04 -3.78 -2.69
N VAL A 65 22.00 -4.58 -2.45
CA VAL A 65 20.59 -4.15 -2.53
C VAL A 65 20.02 -4.05 -1.13
N SER A 66 19.63 -2.85 -0.71
CA SER A 66 18.94 -2.63 0.55
C SER A 66 17.47 -3.08 0.43
N ARG A 67 17.04 -3.96 1.32
CA ARG A 67 15.66 -4.48 1.40
C ARG A 67 14.94 -3.91 2.61
N VAL A 68 14.96 -2.57 2.73
CA VAL A 68 14.29 -1.85 3.81
C VAL A 68 13.29 -0.87 3.24
N TRP A 69 12.06 -0.92 3.74
CA TRP A 69 10.99 0.06 3.47
C TRP A 69 10.55 0.68 4.77
N PHE A 70 10.20 1.95 4.75
CA PHE A 70 9.69 2.67 5.91
C PHE A 70 8.42 3.45 5.58
N SER A 71 7.66 3.79 6.60
CA SER A 71 6.52 4.67 6.50
C SER A 71 6.56 5.74 7.59
N LEU A 72 5.87 6.86 7.33
CA LEU A 72 5.79 8.01 8.21
C LEU A 72 4.32 8.37 8.41
N ALA A 73 3.89 8.59 9.63
CA ALA A 73 2.57 9.11 9.94
C ALA A 73 2.64 10.02 11.18
N GLN A 74 1.80 11.04 11.23
CA GLN A 74 1.70 11.93 12.38
C GLN A 74 3.05 12.44 12.91
N GLY A 75 3.99 12.71 11.99
CA GLY A 75 5.31 13.24 12.30
C GLY A 75 6.32 12.23 12.82
N VAL A 76 6.04 10.94 12.88
CA VAL A 76 6.96 9.92 13.41
C VAL A 76 7.21 8.81 12.38
N VAL A 77 8.28 8.04 12.60
CA VAL A 77 8.53 6.80 11.85
C VAL A 77 7.53 5.75 12.33
N THR A 78 6.87 5.12 11.39
CA THR A 78 5.94 4.01 11.64
C THR A 78 6.47 2.72 11.03
N GLU A 79 5.64 1.76 10.67
CA GLU A 79 6.10 0.44 10.25
C GLU A 79 7.28 0.52 9.30
N THR A 80 8.35 -0.19 9.67
CA THR A 80 9.55 -0.36 8.84
C THR A 80 9.73 -1.85 8.58
N MET A 81 9.76 -2.21 7.30
CA MET A 81 9.85 -3.58 6.82
C MET A 81 11.28 -3.90 6.39
N GLN A 82 11.70 -5.17 6.52
CA GLN A 82 13.00 -5.61 6.06
C GLN A 82 12.94 -7.06 5.54
N GLY A 83 13.64 -7.30 4.43
CA GLY A 83 13.69 -8.58 3.73
C GLY A 83 12.58 -8.73 2.71
N LEU A 84 11.33 -8.85 3.16
CA LEU A 84 10.13 -8.79 2.34
C LEU A 84 9.32 -7.52 2.68
N ILE A 85 8.74 -6.91 1.66
CA ILE A 85 8.00 -5.63 1.81
C ILE A 85 6.80 -5.74 2.76
N HIS A 86 6.30 -6.95 3.02
CA HIS A 86 5.18 -7.18 3.93
C HIS A 86 5.58 -7.58 5.35
N GLU A 87 6.88 -7.75 5.62
CA GLU A 87 7.38 -8.17 6.94
C GLU A 87 7.89 -6.97 7.75
N ALA A 88 7.03 -6.44 8.62
CA ALA A 88 7.43 -5.39 9.56
C ALA A 88 8.40 -5.93 10.60
N GLN A 89 9.39 -5.10 10.95
CA GLN A 89 10.38 -5.36 12.01
C GLN A 89 10.34 -4.26 13.07
N LEU A 90 9.72 -3.12 12.76
CA LEU A 90 9.56 -1.98 13.64
C LEU A 90 8.12 -1.48 13.51
N ARG A 91 7.44 -1.24 14.63
CA ARG A 91 6.12 -0.65 14.67
C ARG A 91 6.18 0.87 14.66
N GLU A 92 7.00 1.45 15.55
CA GLU A 92 7.06 2.91 15.73
C GLU A 92 8.41 3.33 16.32
N MET A 93 8.93 4.48 15.87
CA MET A 93 10.06 5.16 16.46
C MET A 93 9.77 6.67 16.54
N GLN A 94 9.86 7.23 17.77
CA GLN A 94 9.59 8.63 18.05
C GLN A 94 10.44 9.16 19.21
N LEU A 95 10.37 10.47 19.46
CA LEU A 95 10.96 11.06 20.65
C LEU A 95 9.92 11.21 21.78
N VAL A 96 10.37 10.95 22.99
CA VAL A 96 9.69 11.29 24.23
C VAL A 96 10.42 12.48 24.84
N ILE A 97 9.72 13.57 25.10
CA ILE A 97 10.32 14.81 25.59
C ILE A 97 9.93 14.99 27.05
N ARG A 98 10.94 14.90 27.91
CA ARG A 98 10.79 15.17 29.36
C ARG A 98 11.18 16.60 29.69
N GLY A 99 10.23 17.42 30.11
CA GLY A 99 10.41 18.73 30.67
C GLY A 99 10.28 18.72 32.21
N PRO A 100 10.44 19.88 32.90
CA PRO A 100 10.33 19.94 34.34
C PRO A 100 9.00 19.42 34.90
N ASP A 101 7.92 19.68 34.19
CA ASP A 101 6.51 19.44 34.59
C ASP A 101 5.68 18.67 33.60
N PHE A 102 6.29 18.13 32.50
CA PHE A 102 5.59 17.40 31.48
C PHE A 102 6.41 16.22 30.94
N THR A 103 5.71 15.21 30.39
CA THR A 103 6.26 14.16 29.54
C THR A 103 5.42 14.12 28.28
N HIS A 104 5.97 14.59 27.17
CA HIS A 104 5.31 14.65 25.87
C HIS A 104 5.71 13.47 25.00
N LEU A 105 4.76 12.92 24.25
CA LEU A 105 5.03 12.13 23.06
C LEU A 105 5.10 13.06 21.85
N GLU A 106 6.13 12.91 21.05
CA GLU A 106 6.32 13.68 19.81
C GLU A 106 5.07 13.68 18.93
N ARG A 107 4.51 12.52 18.72
CA ARG A 107 3.29 12.32 17.91
C ARG A 107 2.08 13.08 18.44
N ASP A 108 1.82 13.00 19.75
CA ASP A 108 0.55 13.45 20.34
C ASP A 108 0.58 14.94 20.75
N ASP A 109 1.76 15.46 21.09
CA ASP A 109 1.92 16.75 21.77
C ASP A 109 2.58 17.83 20.93
N THR A 110 2.87 17.56 19.64
CA THR A 110 3.46 18.54 18.72
C THR A 110 2.58 18.79 17.51
N ASP A 111 2.84 19.92 16.84
CA ASP A 111 2.34 20.20 15.50
C ASP A 111 3.41 19.77 14.49
N SER A 112 3.02 18.90 13.55
CA SER A 112 3.92 18.26 12.59
C SER A 112 3.82 18.87 11.19
N ARG A 113 4.96 19.02 10.53
CA ARG A 113 5.07 19.37 9.12
C ARG A 113 6.04 18.42 8.44
N ILE A 114 5.67 17.95 7.23
CA ILE A 114 6.51 17.10 6.40
C ILE A 114 6.89 17.81 5.10
N GLU A 115 8.13 17.64 4.67
CA GLU A 115 8.69 18.14 3.41
C GLU A 115 9.60 17.07 2.80
N TYR A 116 9.82 17.14 1.49
CA TYR A 116 10.85 16.35 0.83
C TYR A 116 12.22 17.02 1.00
N LEU A 117 13.26 16.23 1.31
CA LEU A 117 14.64 16.74 1.42
C LEU A 117 15.22 17.11 0.06
N ALA A 118 14.82 16.40 -1.00
CA ALA A 118 15.29 16.64 -2.35
C ALA A 118 14.13 17.02 -3.26
N THR A 119 14.23 18.19 -3.89
CA THR A 119 13.27 18.71 -4.86
C THR A 119 14.01 19.35 -6.04
N ASP A 120 13.37 19.37 -7.20
CA ASP A 120 13.87 20.15 -8.33
C ASP A 120 13.56 21.66 -8.19
N ALA A 121 13.97 22.45 -9.18
CA ALA A 121 13.78 23.90 -9.19
C ALA A 121 12.31 24.34 -9.16
N ALA A 122 11.37 23.47 -9.54
CA ALA A 122 9.92 23.69 -9.47
C ALA A 122 9.31 23.23 -8.15
N GLY A 123 10.12 22.71 -7.23
CA GLY A 123 9.69 22.19 -5.94
C GLY A 123 9.01 20.82 -6.02
N ARG A 124 9.26 20.05 -7.10
CA ARG A 124 8.76 18.70 -7.27
C ARG A 124 9.68 17.70 -6.58
N PRO A 125 9.16 16.71 -5.85
CA PRO A 125 9.98 15.69 -5.20
C PRO A 125 10.89 14.96 -6.19
N THR A 126 12.15 14.74 -5.82
CA THR A 126 13.12 13.99 -6.62
C THR A 126 13.64 12.73 -5.92
N SER A 127 13.29 12.53 -4.65
CA SER A 127 13.54 11.29 -3.91
C SER A 127 12.52 11.14 -2.78
N LEU A 128 12.48 9.95 -2.16
CA LEU A 128 11.64 9.65 -0.99
C LEU A 128 12.41 9.83 0.34
N ALA A 129 13.28 10.84 0.39
CA ALA A 129 13.91 11.31 1.61
C ALA A 129 13.10 12.49 2.18
N TYR A 130 12.74 12.41 3.45
CA TYR A 130 11.83 13.35 4.08
C TYR A 130 12.49 14.18 5.17
N LYS A 131 12.05 15.43 5.29
CA LYS A 131 12.26 16.30 6.44
C LYS A 131 10.94 16.44 7.19
N ILE A 132 10.95 16.12 8.47
CA ILE A 132 9.82 16.27 9.38
C ILE A 132 10.21 17.32 10.43
N VAL A 133 9.34 18.29 10.69
CA VAL A 133 9.52 19.26 11.77
C VAL A 133 8.33 19.14 12.71
N ASN A 134 8.63 18.75 13.95
CA ASN A 134 7.65 18.63 15.03
C ASN A 134 7.93 19.73 16.05
N ARG A 135 6.98 20.65 16.23
CA ARG A 135 7.11 21.80 17.08
C ARG A 135 6.16 21.68 18.27
N ASP A 136 6.70 21.85 19.48
CA ASP A 136 5.87 21.97 20.69
C ASP A 136 4.85 23.10 20.54
N ARG A 137 3.59 22.82 20.85
CA ARG A 137 2.49 23.80 20.74
C ARG A 137 2.69 25.06 21.56
N GLN A 138 3.55 25.02 22.57
CA GLN A 138 3.95 26.20 23.40
C GLN A 138 5.31 26.78 22.99
N GLY A 139 5.96 26.20 21.97
CA GLY A 139 7.24 26.71 21.45
C GLY A 139 8.46 26.45 22.32
N ARG A 140 8.41 25.52 23.27
CA ARG A 140 9.51 25.22 24.20
C ARG A 140 10.64 24.42 23.57
N TYR A 141 10.32 23.63 22.55
CA TYR A 141 11.28 22.82 21.78
C TYR A 141 10.81 22.60 20.34
N GLU A 142 11.74 22.25 19.50
CA GLU A 142 11.53 21.83 18.12
C GLU A 142 12.38 20.59 17.82
N ILE A 143 11.80 19.66 17.07
CA ILE A 143 12.45 18.44 16.58
C ILE A 143 12.41 18.47 15.06
N GLU A 144 13.57 18.48 14.42
CA GLU A 144 13.69 18.26 12.99
C GLU A 144 14.28 16.87 12.75
N LYS A 145 13.66 16.10 11.86
CA LYS A 145 14.14 14.77 11.49
C LYS A 145 14.31 14.65 9.98
N HIS A 146 15.39 14.00 9.55
CA HIS A 146 15.57 13.59 8.17
C HIS A 146 15.55 12.07 8.12
N VAL A 147 14.66 11.49 7.30
CA VAL A 147 14.41 10.03 7.27
C VAL A 147 14.57 9.49 5.87
N PHE A 148 15.39 8.46 5.71
CA PHE A 148 15.65 7.71 4.48
C PHE A 148 16.36 6.39 4.81
N THR A 149 16.62 5.52 3.81
CA THR A 149 17.36 4.26 3.98
C THR A 149 18.75 4.35 3.37
N ASP A 150 19.68 3.50 3.81
CA ASP A 150 21.00 3.36 3.17
C ASP A 150 20.87 2.39 1.98
N PRO A 151 21.24 2.78 0.73
CA PRO A 151 21.18 1.87 -0.42
C PRO A 151 22.07 0.64 -0.31
N ASP A 152 23.19 0.73 0.44
CA ASP A 152 24.18 -0.36 0.55
C ASP A 152 24.01 -1.24 1.79
N GLN A 153 23.10 -0.88 2.71
CA GLN A 153 22.90 -1.59 3.97
C GLN A 153 21.43 -1.73 4.28
N ASP A 154 21.04 -2.80 4.94
CA ASP A 154 19.68 -2.93 5.48
C ASP A 154 19.53 -2.05 6.73
N THR A 155 19.42 -0.73 6.49
CA THR A 155 19.31 0.24 7.58
C THR A 155 18.32 1.37 7.27
N LEU A 156 17.65 1.83 8.32
CA LEU A 156 16.93 3.09 8.35
C LEU A 156 17.83 4.16 8.99
N VAL A 157 17.91 5.32 8.36
CA VAL A 157 18.67 6.48 8.83
C VAL A 157 17.71 7.57 9.28
N MET A 158 17.87 8.07 10.49
CA MET A 158 17.13 9.22 11.02
C MET A 158 18.11 10.22 11.62
N ARG A 159 18.37 11.33 10.93
CA ARG A 159 19.03 12.48 11.55
C ARG A 159 18.05 13.21 12.43
N VAL A 160 18.41 13.48 13.67
CA VAL A 160 17.63 14.26 14.63
C VAL A 160 18.38 15.57 14.91
N ILE A 161 17.68 16.69 14.75
CA ILE A 161 18.14 18.01 15.18
C ILE A 161 17.14 18.50 16.23
N PHE A 162 17.58 18.49 17.49
CA PHE A 162 16.76 18.91 18.62
C PHE A 162 17.15 20.32 19.07
N ARG A 163 16.16 21.19 19.21
CA ARG A 163 16.35 22.60 19.63
C ARG A 163 15.51 22.90 20.85
N SER A 164 16.16 23.44 21.90
CA SER A 164 15.51 24.01 23.09
C SER A 164 16.42 24.97 23.81
N GLN A 165 15.88 26.07 24.31
CA GLN A 165 16.61 27.02 25.15
C GLN A 165 16.62 26.64 26.65
N ASP A 166 15.73 25.70 27.05
CA ASP A 166 15.66 25.20 28.42
C ASP A 166 16.47 23.89 28.54
N PRO A 167 17.64 23.89 29.24
CA PRO A 167 18.46 22.70 29.37
C PRO A 167 17.81 21.58 30.21
N ARG A 168 16.70 21.87 30.88
CA ARG A 168 15.91 20.87 31.63
C ARG A 168 15.00 20.04 30.73
N ILE A 169 14.77 20.45 29.48
CA ILE A 169 14.01 19.67 28.49
C ILE A 169 14.93 18.64 27.88
N GLN A 170 14.59 17.38 28.07
CA GLN A 170 15.43 16.23 27.72
C GLN A 170 14.70 15.30 26.73
N PRO A 171 15.22 15.11 25.52
CA PRO A 171 14.68 14.15 24.55
C PRO A 171 15.17 12.72 24.84
N TYR A 172 14.27 11.76 24.70
CA TYR A 172 14.53 10.33 24.74
C TYR A 172 14.07 9.71 23.42
N LEU A 173 14.85 8.83 22.85
CA LEU A 173 14.46 7.99 21.72
C LEU A 173 13.65 6.81 22.26
N TYR A 174 12.42 6.67 21.79
CA TYR A 174 11.53 5.54 22.04
C TYR A 174 11.45 4.69 20.77
N VAL A 175 11.64 3.38 20.89
CA VAL A 175 11.64 2.42 19.79
C VAL A 175 10.76 1.24 20.21
N ASP A 176 9.77 0.93 19.38
CA ASP A 176 8.78 -0.13 19.56
C ASP A 176 8.98 -1.16 18.43
N PRO A 177 9.75 -2.23 18.65
CA PRO A 177 9.92 -3.31 17.68
C PRO A 177 8.60 -4.01 17.36
N ALA A 178 8.56 -4.67 16.20
CA ALA A 178 7.48 -5.58 15.79
C ALA A 178 8.06 -6.63 14.86
N LEU A 179 9.06 -7.34 15.38
CA LEU A 179 9.81 -8.32 14.60
C LEU A 179 8.90 -9.44 14.08
N ALA A 180 9.30 -10.04 12.98
CA ALA A 180 8.58 -11.12 12.31
C ALA A 180 7.10 -10.78 12.04
N ASN A 181 6.79 -9.50 11.78
CA ASN A 181 5.44 -9.00 11.47
C ASN A 181 4.41 -9.19 12.62
N SER A 182 4.86 -9.34 13.88
CA SER A 182 3.94 -9.58 15.01
C SER A 182 4.16 -8.68 16.22
N GLY A 183 5.40 -8.45 16.63
CA GLY A 183 5.74 -7.75 17.86
C GLY A 183 5.25 -8.45 19.13
N SER A 184 4.94 -9.74 19.06
CA SER A 184 4.37 -10.50 20.20
C SER A 184 5.37 -11.43 20.87
N HIS A 185 6.52 -11.66 20.26
CA HIS A 185 7.52 -12.63 20.71
C HIS A 185 8.93 -12.04 20.76
N ASP A 186 9.03 -10.72 20.77
CA ASP A 186 10.28 -10.00 20.79
C ASP A 186 11.01 -10.16 22.12
N ARG A 187 12.33 -10.17 22.06
CA ARG A 187 13.23 -9.98 23.20
C ARG A 187 14.08 -8.76 22.99
N ALA A 188 14.35 -8.03 24.06
CA ALA A 188 15.17 -6.84 24.00
C ALA A 188 16.33 -6.86 24.98
N ALA A 189 17.44 -6.23 24.63
CA ALA A 189 18.64 -6.11 25.48
C ALA A 189 19.42 -4.83 25.23
N VAL A 190 20.16 -4.39 26.27
CA VAL A 190 21.17 -3.33 26.20
C VAL A 190 22.55 -3.96 26.35
N LYS A 191 23.46 -3.72 25.40
CA LYS A 191 24.85 -4.18 25.48
C LYS A 191 25.77 -3.02 25.09
N GLY A 192 26.66 -2.60 25.96
CA GLY A 192 27.59 -1.51 25.67
C GLY A 192 26.94 -0.17 25.32
N GLY A 193 25.71 0.08 25.81
CA GLY A 193 24.95 1.29 25.50
C GLY A 193 24.15 1.23 24.19
N VAL A 194 24.19 0.11 23.48
CA VAL A 194 23.44 -0.14 22.23
C VAL A 194 22.16 -0.91 22.55
N LEU A 195 21.08 -0.58 21.83
CA LEU A 195 19.76 -1.22 21.97
C LEU A 195 19.60 -2.34 20.94
N TYR A 196 19.15 -3.51 21.40
CA TYR A 196 18.92 -4.70 20.57
C TYR A 196 17.52 -5.25 20.77
N ALA A 197 16.88 -5.68 19.69
CA ALA A 197 15.71 -6.57 19.75
C ALA A 197 15.90 -7.76 18.80
N SER A 198 15.30 -8.91 19.14
CA SER A 198 15.40 -10.13 18.33
C SER A 198 14.20 -11.05 18.52
N GLU A 199 13.82 -11.72 17.42
CA GLU A 199 12.84 -12.82 17.36
C GLU A 199 13.26 -13.79 16.23
N GLY A 200 13.50 -15.07 16.57
CA GLY A 200 13.88 -16.07 15.56
C GLY A 200 15.08 -15.65 14.71
N GLU A 201 14.88 -15.57 13.42
CA GLU A 201 15.86 -15.10 12.43
C GLU A 201 15.70 -13.61 12.08
N HIS A 202 15.14 -12.81 12.98
CA HIS A 202 14.98 -11.37 12.82
C HIS A 202 15.65 -10.63 13.98
N ALA A 203 16.37 -9.58 13.66
CA ALA A 203 16.94 -8.69 14.66
C ALA A 203 16.99 -7.26 14.16
N LEU A 204 16.82 -6.31 15.08
CA LEU A 204 17.16 -4.92 14.87
C LEU A 204 18.10 -4.41 15.95
N VAL A 205 18.95 -3.44 15.56
CA VAL A 205 19.90 -2.78 16.43
C VAL A 205 19.81 -1.27 16.24
N VAL A 206 19.73 -0.52 17.35
CA VAL A 206 19.69 0.94 17.28
C VAL A 206 21.01 1.50 17.79
N LYS A 207 21.71 2.22 16.92
CA LYS A 207 22.94 2.94 17.22
C LYS A 207 22.82 4.42 16.85
N ALA A 208 23.67 5.22 17.40
CA ALA A 208 23.70 6.64 17.05
C ALA A 208 25.16 7.11 16.86
N SER A 209 25.33 8.24 16.15
CA SER A 209 26.65 8.85 15.91
C SER A 209 27.37 9.31 17.20
N GLN A 210 26.64 9.33 18.32
CA GLN A 210 27.16 9.55 19.67
C GLN A 210 26.49 8.55 20.62
N PRO A 211 27.16 8.14 21.70
CA PRO A 211 26.62 7.18 22.66
C PRO A 211 25.29 7.67 23.26
N LEU A 212 24.25 6.82 23.15
CA LEU A 212 22.99 7.04 23.84
C LEU A 212 23.18 6.92 25.35
N GLN A 213 22.43 7.72 26.13
CA GLN A 213 22.53 7.77 27.59
C GLN A 213 21.38 6.99 28.24
N THR A 214 21.66 6.41 29.41
CA THR A 214 20.64 5.70 30.23
C THR A 214 19.71 4.79 29.41
N PRO A 215 20.25 3.90 28.55
CA PRO A 215 19.42 2.99 27.76
C PRO A 215 18.73 1.98 28.68
N THR A 216 17.46 1.68 28.38
CA THR A 216 16.65 0.69 29.08
C THR A 216 15.71 0.00 28.12
N VAL A 217 15.32 -1.23 28.45
CA VAL A 217 14.35 -2.05 27.71
C VAL A 217 13.25 -2.52 28.67
N GLY A 218 12.08 -2.86 28.14
CA GLY A 218 10.99 -3.36 28.98
C GLY A 218 9.79 -3.81 28.16
N PHE A 219 8.78 -4.36 28.82
CA PHE A 219 7.53 -4.75 28.20
C PHE A 219 6.57 -3.56 28.16
N VAL A 220 5.97 -3.32 27.00
CA VAL A 220 5.06 -2.19 26.75
C VAL A 220 3.91 -2.18 27.76
N GLY A 221 3.66 -1.02 28.39
CA GLY A 221 2.62 -0.81 29.39
C GLY A 221 2.86 -1.49 30.74
N SER A 222 4.06 -2.05 30.95
CA SER A 222 4.41 -2.75 32.23
C SER A 222 5.73 -2.25 32.80
N SER A 223 6.84 -2.47 32.13
CA SER A 223 8.18 -2.14 32.61
C SER A 223 8.96 -1.28 31.63
N ASP A 224 8.34 -0.78 30.56
CA ASP A 224 9.02 0.07 29.59
C ASP A 224 9.34 1.45 30.15
N GLY A 225 10.40 2.07 29.59
CA GLY A 225 10.90 3.34 30.09
C GLY A 225 9.95 4.53 29.85
N LEU A 226 9.01 4.46 28.88
CA LEU A 226 8.01 5.49 28.67
C LEU A 226 7.03 5.54 29.83
N ASP A 227 6.57 4.39 30.28
CA ASP A 227 5.68 4.25 31.43
C ASP A 227 6.35 4.79 32.71
N ASP A 228 7.65 4.47 32.89
CA ASP A 228 8.43 4.99 34.04
C ASP A 228 8.58 6.53 33.99
N LEU A 229 8.89 7.10 32.84
CA LEU A 229 8.94 8.55 32.65
C LEU A 229 7.60 9.23 32.92
N ARG A 230 6.49 8.63 32.49
CA ARG A 230 5.14 9.18 32.71
C ARG A 230 4.73 9.15 34.18
N ARG A 231 5.00 8.04 34.88
CA ARG A 231 4.60 7.84 36.26
C ARG A 231 5.50 8.63 37.24
N ASN A 232 6.80 8.63 36.98
CA ASN A 232 7.79 9.09 37.98
C ASN A 232 8.53 10.37 37.55
N GLY A 233 8.34 10.87 36.33
CA GLY A 233 9.03 12.01 35.77
C GLY A 233 10.52 11.81 35.51
N LYS A 234 11.03 10.60 35.75
CA LYS A 234 12.42 10.18 35.51
C LYS A 234 12.48 8.68 35.37
N LEU A 235 13.56 8.18 34.80
CA LEU A 235 13.83 6.75 34.83
C LEU A 235 14.25 6.33 36.23
N THR A 236 13.45 5.46 36.84
CA THR A 236 13.71 4.93 38.20
C THR A 236 14.37 3.56 38.14
N GLN A 237 14.17 2.83 37.05
CA GLN A 237 14.77 1.53 36.77
C GLN A 237 15.40 1.54 35.37
N LEU A 238 16.58 0.97 35.25
CA LEU A 238 17.27 0.74 33.99
C LEU A 238 17.43 -0.77 33.79
N TYR A 239 16.48 -1.36 33.07
CA TYR A 239 16.54 -2.78 32.71
C TYR A 239 17.48 -2.97 31.52
N SER A 240 18.38 -3.94 31.62
CA SER A 240 19.34 -4.25 30.58
C SER A 240 18.91 -5.42 29.69
N SER A 241 17.84 -6.15 30.04
CA SER A 241 17.36 -7.30 29.27
C SER A 241 15.91 -7.61 29.64
N THR A 242 15.16 -8.25 28.71
CA THR A 242 13.90 -8.96 29.00
C THR A 242 14.15 -10.43 29.39
N GLY A 243 15.42 -10.83 29.51
CA GLY A 243 15.80 -12.21 29.84
C GLY A 243 15.38 -13.18 28.75
N ASP A 244 14.91 -14.36 29.19
CA ASP A 244 14.36 -15.40 28.31
C ASP A 244 12.87 -15.17 27.96
N GLN A 245 12.23 -14.18 28.56
CA GLN A 245 10.83 -13.86 28.30
C GLN A 245 10.69 -13.06 27.00
N ALA A 246 9.65 -13.40 26.24
CA ALA A 246 9.31 -12.75 24.99
C ALA A 246 7.95 -12.04 25.09
N GLY A 247 7.74 -11.02 24.26
CA GLY A 247 6.49 -10.29 24.25
C GLY A 247 6.57 -9.01 23.42
N ASN A 248 5.64 -8.11 23.67
CA ASN A 248 5.65 -6.75 23.13
C ASN A 248 6.63 -5.90 23.95
N VAL A 249 7.77 -5.58 23.37
CA VAL A 249 8.87 -4.89 24.05
C VAL A 249 9.05 -3.46 23.53
N ALA A 250 9.54 -2.58 24.38
CA ALA A 250 9.98 -1.26 23.95
C ALA A 250 11.38 -0.95 24.49
N MET A 251 12.10 -0.11 23.76
CA MET A 251 13.44 0.34 24.08
C MET A 251 13.44 1.86 24.20
N LEU A 252 14.13 2.39 25.21
CA LEU A 252 14.23 3.82 25.45
C LEU A 252 15.67 4.21 25.77
N ALA A 253 16.13 5.33 25.22
CA ALA A 253 17.42 5.91 25.59
C ALA A 253 17.40 7.43 25.48
N LYS A 254 18.05 8.11 26.43
CA LYS A 254 18.19 9.56 26.43
C LYS A 254 19.19 9.99 25.35
N LEU A 255 18.86 11.03 24.58
CA LEU A 255 19.78 11.61 23.61
C LEU A 255 20.82 12.50 24.31
N PRO A 256 22.11 12.44 23.91
CA PRO A 256 23.14 13.30 24.41
C PRO A 256 22.96 14.75 23.89
N LEU A 257 22.65 15.70 24.78
CA LEU A 257 22.50 17.10 24.38
C LEU A 257 23.84 17.85 24.44
N LYS A 258 24.06 18.76 23.48
CA LYS A 258 25.22 19.65 23.40
C LYS A 258 24.75 21.10 23.18
N GLY A 259 24.28 21.74 24.25
CA GLY A 259 23.77 23.11 24.17
C GLY A 259 22.32 23.21 23.68
N ALA A 260 21.97 24.39 23.15
CA ALA A 260 20.60 24.69 22.73
C ALA A 260 20.16 24.00 21.42
N GLU A 261 21.12 23.58 20.61
CA GLU A 261 20.89 22.76 19.41
C GLU A 261 21.81 21.54 19.43
N THR A 262 21.25 20.38 19.14
CA THR A 262 22.02 19.13 19.04
C THR A 262 21.63 18.39 17.79
N THR A 263 22.59 17.98 16.99
CA THR A 263 22.42 17.10 15.82
C THR A 263 22.98 15.72 16.13
N LEU A 264 22.20 14.69 15.82
CA LEU A 264 22.53 13.29 16.05
C LEU A 264 22.00 12.44 14.90
N ASP A 265 22.82 11.55 14.37
CA ASP A 265 22.38 10.54 13.42
C ASP A 265 22.05 9.24 14.19
N VAL A 266 20.81 8.78 14.06
CA VAL A 266 20.31 7.50 14.58
C VAL A 266 20.19 6.55 13.41
N VAL A 267 20.69 5.33 13.57
CA VAL A 267 20.62 4.27 12.56
C VAL A 267 19.98 3.05 13.21
N VAL A 268 18.95 2.53 12.55
CA VAL A 268 18.36 1.23 12.85
C VAL A 268 18.87 0.24 11.82
N GLY A 269 19.71 -0.70 12.25
CA GLY A 269 20.20 -1.79 11.40
C GLY A 269 19.33 -3.03 11.58
N PHE A 270 19.11 -3.74 10.49
CA PHE A 270 18.33 -4.98 10.43
C PHE A 270 19.19 -6.15 9.96
N GLY A 271 18.80 -7.36 10.33
CA GLY A 271 19.49 -8.59 9.89
C GLY A 271 18.91 -9.86 10.51
N ALA A 272 19.38 -11.01 10.06
CA ALA A 272 18.91 -12.31 10.56
C ALA A 272 19.35 -12.59 12.03
N ASN A 273 20.23 -11.79 12.58
CA ASN A 273 20.67 -11.86 13.97
C ASN A 273 21.28 -10.52 14.42
N PRO A 274 21.43 -10.29 15.74
CA PRO A 274 21.95 -9.03 16.27
C PRO A 274 23.32 -8.61 15.73
N ARG A 275 24.22 -9.58 15.43
CA ARG A 275 25.56 -9.28 14.88
C ARG A 275 25.47 -8.70 13.47
N GLN A 276 24.61 -9.24 12.61
CA GLN A 276 24.43 -8.72 11.26
C GLN A 276 23.76 -7.35 11.28
N ALA A 277 22.71 -7.17 12.10
CA ALA A 277 22.04 -5.90 12.27
C ALA A 277 22.99 -4.80 12.79
N GLU A 278 23.87 -5.14 13.76
CA GLU A 278 24.87 -4.21 14.29
C GLU A 278 25.91 -3.85 13.22
N ALA A 279 26.40 -4.82 12.46
CA ALA A 279 27.37 -4.58 11.39
C ALA A 279 26.82 -3.67 10.30
N ALA A 280 25.54 -3.80 9.95
CA ALA A 280 24.86 -2.91 9.01
C ALA A 280 24.78 -1.47 9.56
N ALA A 281 24.38 -1.30 10.82
CA ALA A 281 24.32 0.02 11.46
C ALA A 281 25.71 0.68 11.55
N ASP A 282 26.74 -0.08 11.89
CA ASP A 282 28.13 0.42 11.95
C ASP A 282 28.65 0.85 10.57
N ALA A 283 28.36 0.09 9.54
CA ALA A 283 28.75 0.43 8.16
C ALA A 283 28.08 1.74 7.70
N THR A 284 26.77 1.91 7.96
CA THR A 284 26.04 3.14 7.62
C THR A 284 26.60 4.34 8.39
N LEU A 285 26.82 4.21 9.69
CA LEU A 285 27.40 5.30 10.52
C LEU A 285 28.81 5.67 10.04
N ALA A 286 29.63 4.70 9.64
CA ALA A 286 30.97 4.92 9.10
C ALA A 286 30.97 5.65 7.75
N ARG A 287 29.97 5.39 6.90
CA ARG A 287 29.77 6.15 5.64
C ARG A 287 29.37 7.60 5.91
N GLY A 288 28.56 7.81 6.92
CA GLY A 288 28.06 9.11 7.36
C GLY A 288 26.92 9.66 6.51
N TYR A 289 26.11 10.47 7.15
CA TYR A 289 24.85 11.00 6.63
C TYR A 289 24.92 11.56 5.20
N GLN A 290 25.89 12.45 4.92
CA GLN A 290 25.96 13.14 3.63
C GLN A 290 26.19 12.16 2.45
N LYS A 291 27.07 11.16 2.64
CA LYS A 291 27.36 10.20 1.59
C LYS A 291 26.20 9.24 1.35
N VAL A 292 25.53 8.84 2.43
CA VAL A 292 24.36 7.95 2.34
C VAL A 292 23.19 8.67 1.66
N LEU A 293 22.91 9.93 2.05
CA LEU A 293 21.85 10.72 1.42
C LEU A 293 22.13 11.01 -0.06
N ALA A 294 23.37 11.39 -0.40
CA ALA A 294 23.77 11.62 -1.78
C ALA A 294 23.59 10.35 -2.64
N HIS A 295 23.94 9.18 -2.13
CA HIS A 295 23.71 7.90 -2.79
C HIS A 295 22.20 7.60 -2.91
N TYR A 296 21.42 7.78 -1.86
CA TYR A 296 19.97 7.60 -1.88
C TYR A 296 19.29 8.47 -2.94
N ASN A 297 19.74 9.70 -3.10
CA ASN A 297 19.22 10.63 -4.09
C ASN A 297 19.67 10.28 -5.53
N GLY A 298 20.84 9.67 -5.72
CA GLY A 298 21.48 9.50 -7.03
C GLY A 298 22.35 10.69 -7.41
N GLU A 299 23.09 11.28 -6.45
CA GLU A 299 23.98 12.41 -6.70
C GLU A 299 25.39 11.94 -7.11
N GLY A 300 25.98 12.63 -8.09
CA GLY A 300 27.30 12.28 -8.64
C GLY A 300 27.25 11.02 -9.51
N ASP A 301 28.10 10.05 -9.22
CA ASP A 301 28.18 8.76 -9.92
C ASP A 301 27.29 7.67 -9.30
N ALA A 302 26.57 7.98 -8.22
CA ALA A 302 25.67 7.05 -7.55
C ALA A 302 24.36 6.90 -8.33
N ILE A 303 23.79 5.67 -8.34
CA ILE A 303 22.45 5.42 -8.89
C ILE A 303 21.43 5.53 -7.76
N GLY A 304 20.42 6.37 -7.94
CA GLY A 304 19.39 6.61 -6.95
C GLY A 304 18.07 7.10 -7.56
N TRP A 305 17.22 7.71 -6.76
CA TRP A 305 15.88 8.12 -7.16
C TRP A 305 15.84 9.13 -8.31
N GLN A 306 16.85 10.03 -8.40
CA GLN A 306 16.92 11.00 -9.48
C GLN A 306 17.16 10.33 -10.84
N ASP A 307 17.93 9.24 -10.87
CA ASP A 307 18.15 8.44 -12.09
C ASP A 307 16.88 7.72 -12.51
N TYR A 308 16.11 7.20 -11.56
CA TYR A 308 14.80 6.61 -11.87
C TYR A 308 13.88 7.63 -12.56
N LEU A 309 13.70 8.81 -11.97
CA LEU A 309 12.86 9.84 -12.55
C LEU A 309 13.38 10.32 -13.92
N ALA A 310 14.69 10.46 -14.07
CA ALA A 310 15.32 10.84 -15.34
C ALA A 310 15.10 9.79 -16.45
N GLY A 311 14.96 8.52 -16.06
CA GLY A 311 14.65 7.41 -16.98
C GLY A 311 13.19 7.35 -17.46
N LEU A 312 12.28 8.14 -16.86
CA LEU A 312 10.85 8.16 -17.20
C LEU A 312 10.56 9.12 -18.37
N ASP A 313 10.63 8.62 -19.59
CA ASP A 313 10.57 9.45 -20.81
C ASP A 313 9.25 10.22 -20.99
N GLN A 314 8.16 9.80 -20.35
CA GLN A 314 6.86 10.47 -20.44
C GLN A 314 6.60 11.45 -19.27
N LEU A 315 7.38 11.40 -18.21
CA LEU A 315 7.15 12.21 -17.00
C LEU A 315 7.01 13.71 -17.30
N PRO A 316 7.86 14.36 -18.15
CA PRO A 316 7.71 15.78 -18.47
C PRO A 316 6.38 16.13 -19.14
N ARG A 317 5.84 15.22 -19.96
CA ARG A 317 4.54 15.40 -20.62
C ARG A 317 3.38 15.34 -19.62
N LEU A 318 3.49 14.45 -18.62
CA LEU A 318 2.49 14.31 -17.57
C LEU A 318 2.53 15.50 -16.60
N GLN A 319 3.72 15.97 -16.23
CA GLN A 319 3.89 17.21 -15.45
C GLN A 319 3.19 18.41 -16.07
N ALA A 320 3.21 18.52 -17.40
CA ALA A 320 2.54 19.60 -18.13
C ALA A 320 1.00 19.54 -18.08
N GLN A 321 0.42 18.39 -17.73
CA GLN A 321 -1.04 18.21 -17.54
C GLN A 321 -1.48 18.43 -16.09
N ALA A 322 -0.56 18.40 -15.13
CA ALA A 322 -0.86 18.57 -13.72
C ALA A 322 -1.31 19.99 -13.37
N GLY A 323 -2.20 20.13 -12.39
CA GLY A 323 -2.66 21.42 -11.87
C GLY A 323 -1.80 21.97 -10.74
N ASP A 324 -0.96 21.12 -10.11
CA ASP A 324 -0.06 21.47 -8.99
C ASP A 324 1.39 21.76 -9.41
N GLY A 325 1.63 21.87 -10.72
CA GLY A 325 2.97 22.04 -11.29
C GLY A 325 3.78 20.75 -11.38
N GLY A 326 3.14 19.59 -11.22
CA GLY A 326 3.76 18.27 -11.37
C GLY A 326 4.32 17.68 -10.06
N LYS A 327 3.99 18.25 -8.92
CA LYS A 327 4.45 17.75 -7.62
C LYS A 327 3.91 16.36 -7.32
N LEU A 328 2.59 16.20 -7.45
CA LEU A 328 1.94 14.91 -7.16
C LEU A 328 2.33 13.83 -8.18
N VAL A 329 2.54 14.16 -9.46
CA VAL A 329 2.95 13.13 -10.43
C VAL A 329 4.38 12.64 -10.18
N ASN A 330 5.30 13.50 -9.74
CA ASN A 330 6.62 13.07 -9.31
C ASN A 330 6.51 12.16 -8.07
N ALA A 331 5.77 12.60 -7.05
CA ALA A 331 5.53 11.76 -5.87
C ALA A 331 4.88 10.42 -6.23
N SER A 332 3.88 10.42 -7.13
CA SER A 332 3.21 9.19 -7.59
C SER A 332 4.16 8.24 -8.31
N ALA A 333 5.07 8.75 -9.16
CA ALA A 333 6.09 7.93 -9.81
C ALA A 333 7.01 7.24 -8.78
N LEU A 334 7.48 8.00 -7.79
CA LEU A 334 8.32 7.47 -6.71
C LEU A 334 7.55 6.46 -5.83
N VAL A 335 6.32 6.79 -5.43
CA VAL A 335 5.47 5.94 -4.56
C VAL A 335 5.10 4.63 -5.23
N LEU A 336 4.73 4.65 -6.52
CA LEU A 336 4.41 3.43 -7.28
C LEU A 336 5.62 2.49 -7.37
N LYS A 337 6.80 3.04 -7.65
CA LYS A 337 8.03 2.24 -7.73
C LYS A 337 8.49 1.73 -6.35
N ALA A 338 8.30 2.52 -5.30
CA ALA A 338 8.67 2.14 -3.93
C ALA A 338 7.83 0.98 -3.37
N GLN A 339 6.65 0.72 -3.92
CA GLN A 339 5.75 -0.36 -3.50
C GLN A 339 5.99 -1.68 -4.23
N GLU A 340 7.20 -1.89 -4.72
CA GLU A 340 7.68 -3.14 -5.28
C GLU A 340 8.58 -3.87 -4.27
N ASP A 341 8.40 -5.20 -4.16
CA ASP A 341 9.31 -6.05 -3.39
C ASP A 341 10.64 -6.24 -4.12
N LYS A 342 11.74 -6.28 -3.37
CA LYS A 342 13.10 -6.41 -3.94
C LYS A 342 13.67 -7.83 -3.88
N THR A 343 13.02 -8.71 -3.12
CA THR A 343 13.36 -10.15 -3.11
C THR A 343 12.62 -10.85 -4.24
N HIS A 344 11.37 -10.48 -4.45
CA HIS A 344 10.52 -10.95 -5.55
C HIS A 344 10.26 -9.80 -6.53
N ALA A 345 11.25 -9.51 -7.36
CA ALA A 345 11.20 -8.40 -8.33
C ALA A 345 9.91 -8.44 -9.16
N GLY A 346 9.27 -7.30 -9.30
CA GLY A 346 8.00 -7.16 -9.99
C GLY A 346 6.75 -7.44 -9.15
N ALA A 347 6.88 -7.88 -7.90
CA ALA A 347 5.75 -8.01 -6.99
C ALA A 347 5.30 -6.63 -6.49
N LEU A 348 4.27 -6.07 -7.12
CA LEU A 348 3.67 -4.79 -6.77
C LEU A 348 2.55 -5.00 -5.76
N ILE A 349 2.64 -4.32 -4.61
CA ILE A 349 1.63 -4.40 -3.54
C ILE A 349 0.59 -3.29 -3.65
N ALA A 350 -0.58 -3.50 -3.02
CA ALA A 350 -1.65 -2.52 -3.03
C ALA A 350 -1.34 -1.28 -2.18
N SER A 351 -0.68 -1.45 -1.02
CA SER A 351 -0.29 -0.34 -0.14
C SER A 351 0.75 -0.78 0.90
N LEU A 352 1.66 0.11 1.26
CA LEU A 352 2.53 -0.03 2.46
C LEU A 352 1.80 0.27 3.77
N SER A 353 0.48 0.47 3.74
CA SER A 353 -0.34 0.76 4.91
C SER A 353 -1.24 -0.42 5.28
N ASN A 354 -1.51 -0.56 6.57
CA ASN A 354 -2.58 -1.43 7.08
C ASN A 354 -3.80 -0.53 7.34
N PRO A 355 -4.92 -0.68 6.59
CA PRO A 355 -6.13 0.11 6.85
C PRO A 355 -6.56 -0.01 8.31
N TRP A 356 -6.87 1.11 8.93
CA TRP A 356 -7.26 1.21 10.36
C TRP A 356 -6.27 0.51 11.31
N GLY A 357 -4.97 0.59 10.99
CA GLY A 357 -3.90 -0.19 11.62
C GLY A 357 -3.84 -0.07 13.15
N GLU A 358 -4.10 1.11 13.70
CA GLU A 358 -4.11 1.35 15.14
C GLU A 358 -5.21 0.59 15.92
N THR A 359 -6.16 -0.02 15.21
CA THR A 359 -7.21 -0.87 15.79
C THR A 359 -7.04 -2.35 15.45
N VAL A 360 -6.02 -2.72 14.68
CA VAL A 360 -5.76 -4.09 14.23
C VAL A 360 -4.62 -4.69 15.04
N PRO A 361 -4.86 -5.74 15.86
CA PRO A 361 -3.80 -6.45 16.57
C PRO A 361 -2.76 -7.01 15.60
N ALA A 362 -1.48 -6.70 15.83
CA ALA A 362 -0.39 -7.10 14.93
C ALA A 362 -0.24 -8.63 14.83
N GLY A 363 -0.49 -9.36 15.92
CA GLY A 363 -0.40 -10.82 15.95
C GLY A 363 -1.50 -11.59 15.20
N LYS A 364 -2.45 -10.91 14.55
CA LYS A 364 -3.49 -11.58 13.75
C LYS A 364 -3.05 -12.00 12.34
N GLY A 365 -1.77 -11.88 12.02
CA GLY A 365 -1.12 -12.63 10.93
C GLY A 365 -1.58 -12.30 9.51
N THR A 366 -2.14 -11.11 9.24
CA THR A 366 -2.46 -10.69 7.88
C THR A 366 -1.41 -9.71 7.36
N THR A 367 -1.14 -9.76 6.05
CA THR A 367 -0.28 -8.76 5.40
C THR A 367 -0.92 -7.37 5.34
N GLY A 368 -2.21 -7.25 5.67
CA GLY A 368 -2.98 -6.03 5.41
C GLY A 368 -3.03 -5.76 3.91
N TYR A 369 -2.68 -4.55 3.48
CA TYR A 369 -2.58 -4.21 2.06
C TYR A 369 -1.16 -4.36 1.49
N LYS A 370 -0.21 -4.83 2.29
CA LYS A 370 1.15 -5.17 1.81
C LYS A 370 1.16 -6.52 1.09
N ALA A 371 0.25 -6.68 0.13
CA ALA A 371 -0.01 -7.93 -0.61
C ALA A 371 -0.33 -7.65 -2.07
N VAL A 372 -0.34 -8.71 -2.87
CA VAL A 372 -0.59 -8.64 -4.30
C VAL A 372 -2.03 -9.05 -4.60
N TRP A 373 -2.78 -8.14 -5.25
CA TRP A 373 -4.03 -8.41 -5.97
C TRP A 373 -3.81 -8.18 -7.46
N PRO A 374 -4.07 -9.13 -8.35
CA PRO A 374 -3.84 -8.95 -9.79
C PRO A 374 -4.57 -7.75 -10.42
N ARG A 375 -5.69 -7.29 -9.87
CA ARG A 375 -6.40 -6.08 -10.30
C ARG A 375 -5.60 -4.82 -9.99
N ASP A 376 -5.24 -4.61 -8.72
CA ASP A 376 -4.42 -3.47 -8.28
C ASP A 376 -3.07 -3.45 -8.97
N PHE A 377 -2.48 -4.61 -9.10
CA PHE A 377 -1.24 -4.85 -9.83
C PHE A 377 -1.31 -4.37 -11.29
N TYR A 378 -2.39 -4.72 -12.00
CA TYR A 378 -2.63 -4.24 -13.37
C TYR A 378 -2.67 -2.71 -13.42
N GLN A 379 -3.39 -2.06 -12.50
CA GLN A 379 -3.50 -0.60 -12.46
C GLN A 379 -2.12 0.04 -12.26
N CYS A 380 -1.32 -0.50 -11.34
CA CYS A 380 0.04 -0.02 -11.05
C CYS A 380 0.98 -0.23 -12.25
N ALA A 381 0.98 -1.42 -12.86
CA ALA A 381 1.82 -1.71 -14.02
C ALA A 381 1.46 -0.81 -15.22
N MET A 382 0.18 -0.56 -15.46
CA MET A 382 -0.28 0.35 -16.53
C MET A 382 0.09 1.81 -16.25
N ALA A 383 0.15 2.23 -14.98
CA ALA A 383 0.58 3.57 -14.61
C ALA A 383 2.09 3.75 -14.77
N LEU A 384 2.89 2.77 -14.34
CA LEU A 384 4.34 2.77 -14.57
C LEU A 384 4.66 2.83 -16.07
N LEU A 385 3.93 2.05 -16.87
CA LEU A 385 4.04 2.11 -18.33
C LEU A 385 3.64 3.49 -18.88
N ALA A 386 2.63 4.14 -18.32
CA ALA A 386 2.18 5.49 -18.70
C ALA A 386 3.23 6.56 -18.38
N LEU A 387 4.03 6.39 -17.33
CA LEU A 387 5.18 7.24 -16.98
C LEU A 387 6.36 7.07 -17.94
N GLY A 388 6.40 5.98 -18.72
CA GLY A 388 7.54 5.63 -19.56
C GLY A 388 8.54 4.67 -18.87
N ASP A 389 8.19 4.09 -17.74
CA ASP A 389 8.96 2.99 -17.15
C ASP A 389 8.83 1.75 -18.06
N ARG A 390 9.92 1.39 -18.70
CA ARG A 390 9.94 0.29 -19.68
C ARG A 390 10.36 -1.04 -19.06
N GLN A 391 10.89 -1.04 -17.84
CA GLN A 391 11.43 -2.22 -17.19
C GLN A 391 10.45 -2.79 -16.17
N THR A 392 10.00 -1.99 -15.23
CA THR A 392 9.14 -2.48 -14.13
C THR A 392 7.86 -3.17 -14.61
N PRO A 393 7.09 -2.63 -15.59
CA PRO A 393 5.90 -3.32 -16.09
C PRO A 393 6.18 -4.69 -16.74
N LYS A 394 7.35 -4.85 -17.37
CA LYS A 394 7.79 -6.13 -17.96
C LYS A 394 8.16 -7.15 -16.89
N VAL A 395 8.94 -6.74 -15.88
CA VAL A 395 9.32 -7.60 -14.76
C VAL A 395 8.08 -8.00 -13.95
N ALA A 396 7.21 -7.03 -13.68
CA ALA A 396 5.94 -7.26 -13.01
C ALA A 396 5.05 -8.26 -13.77
N PHE A 397 4.93 -8.14 -15.08
CA PHE A 397 4.18 -9.09 -15.89
C PHE A 397 4.69 -10.53 -15.73
N SER A 398 6.02 -10.71 -15.68
CA SER A 398 6.63 -12.02 -15.48
C SER A 398 6.31 -12.61 -14.09
N TYR A 399 6.24 -11.76 -13.06
CA TYR A 399 5.86 -12.17 -11.70
C TYR A 399 4.44 -12.77 -11.63
N LEU A 400 3.50 -12.31 -12.46
CA LEU A 400 2.10 -12.80 -12.45
C LEU A 400 1.99 -14.32 -12.63
N LYS A 401 2.96 -14.95 -13.30
CA LYS A 401 2.97 -16.43 -13.44
C LYS A 401 3.03 -17.12 -12.08
N GLN A 402 3.67 -16.50 -11.07
CA GLN A 402 3.79 -17.06 -9.73
C GLN A 402 2.44 -17.14 -9.00
N VAL A 403 1.51 -16.24 -9.31
CA VAL A 403 0.19 -16.15 -8.65
C VAL A 403 -0.94 -16.74 -9.50
N GLN A 404 -0.62 -17.33 -10.67
CA GLN A 404 -1.58 -18.08 -11.48
C GLN A 404 -1.86 -19.46 -10.89
N VAL A 405 -3.12 -19.86 -10.88
CA VAL A 405 -3.54 -21.20 -10.42
C VAL A 405 -3.20 -22.25 -11.47
N ASP A 406 -2.42 -23.24 -11.07
CA ASP A 406 -2.04 -24.41 -11.87
C ASP A 406 -2.10 -25.69 -11.03
N ALA A 407 -1.65 -26.82 -11.59
CA ALA A 407 -1.65 -28.11 -10.92
C ALA A 407 -0.78 -28.13 -9.63
N ASN A 408 0.21 -27.24 -9.51
CA ASN A 408 1.13 -27.19 -8.37
C ASN A 408 0.62 -26.26 -7.26
N THR A 409 -0.46 -25.49 -7.49
CA THR A 409 -0.94 -24.50 -6.53
C THR A 409 -1.35 -25.11 -5.19
N ALA A 410 -1.86 -26.35 -5.19
CA ALA A 410 -2.21 -27.07 -3.97
C ALA A 410 -1.03 -27.31 -3.01
N HIS A 411 0.19 -27.25 -3.52
CA HIS A 411 1.42 -27.47 -2.74
C HIS A 411 2.10 -26.14 -2.31
N LYS A 412 1.53 -25.00 -2.68
CA LYS A 412 2.08 -23.70 -2.28
C LYS A 412 1.79 -23.41 -0.79
N PRO A 413 2.67 -22.69 -0.11
CA PRO A 413 2.39 -22.20 1.23
C PRO A 413 1.09 -21.39 1.26
N ALA A 414 0.38 -21.47 2.36
CA ALA A 414 -0.80 -20.69 2.62
C ALA A 414 -0.72 -20.13 4.05
N ASP A 415 -1.11 -18.86 4.22
CA ASP A 415 -1.05 -18.24 5.52
C ASP A 415 -2.12 -18.78 6.47
N SER A 416 -2.04 -18.37 7.74
CA SER A 416 -2.94 -18.81 8.81
C SER A 416 -4.25 -18.03 8.88
N SER A 417 -4.57 -17.17 7.88
CA SER A 417 -5.81 -16.40 7.90
C SER A 417 -7.05 -17.31 7.92
N ALA A 418 -8.09 -16.89 8.64
CA ALA A 418 -9.31 -17.69 8.81
C ALA A 418 -9.98 -18.06 7.47
N PHE A 419 -9.88 -17.20 6.46
CA PHE A 419 -10.45 -17.41 5.14
C PHE A 419 -9.79 -18.60 4.41
N ILE A 420 -8.48 -18.71 4.50
CA ILE A 420 -7.71 -19.81 3.89
C ILE A 420 -7.86 -21.12 4.68
N HIS A 421 -8.01 -21.07 5.99
CA HIS A 421 -8.20 -22.28 6.80
C HIS A 421 -9.39 -23.12 6.33
N GLN A 422 -10.46 -22.49 5.88
CA GLN A 422 -11.63 -23.18 5.33
C GLN A 422 -11.34 -23.91 4.01
N GLN A 423 -10.27 -23.54 3.32
CA GLN A 423 -9.86 -24.07 2.04
C GLN A 423 -8.73 -25.10 2.14
N LYS A 424 -8.21 -25.36 3.34
CA LYS A 424 -7.14 -26.32 3.59
C LYS A 424 -7.67 -27.75 3.74
N GLN A 425 -6.84 -28.68 3.33
CA GLN A 425 -6.96 -30.12 3.68
C GLN A 425 -5.68 -30.50 4.44
N GLY A 426 -5.76 -30.51 5.77
CA GLY A 426 -4.55 -30.54 6.60
C GLY A 426 -3.80 -29.21 6.49
N ASP A 427 -2.50 -29.26 6.27
CA ASP A 427 -1.64 -28.08 6.07
C ASP A 427 -1.58 -27.59 4.61
N GLU A 428 -2.21 -28.31 3.68
CA GLU A 428 -2.21 -27.97 2.26
C GLU A 428 -3.53 -27.32 1.83
N VAL A 429 -3.46 -26.41 0.84
CA VAL A 429 -4.64 -25.91 0.14
C VAL A 429 -5.22 -27.05 -0.70
N ARG A 430 -6.55 -27.22 -0.68
CA ARG A 430 -7.21 -28.23 -1.52
C ARG A 430 -6.89 -28.01 -2.98
N ALA A 431 -6.71 -29.09 -3.73
CA ALA A 431 -6.46 -29.02 -5.15
C ALA A 431 -7.54 -28.21 -5.89
N PRO A 432 -7.16 -27.26 -6.77
CA PRO A 432 -8.11 -26.53 -7.58
C PRO A 432 -8.80 -27.48 -8.58
N GLY A 433 -10.10 -27.36 -8.73
CA GLY A 433 -10.84 -28.13 -9.75
C GLY A 433 -10.54 -27.64 -11.16
N ALA A 434 -10.34 -26.35 -11.33
CA ALA A 434 -10.00 -25.69 -12.58
C ALA A 434 -8.78 -24.80 -12.42
N THR A 435 -7.96 -24.72 -13.45
CA THR A 435 -6.72 -23.96 -13.50
C THR A 435 -6.80 -22.80 -14.49
N GLY A 436 -5.81 -21.92 -14.46
CA GLY A 436 -5.66 -20.81 -15.41
C GLY A 436 -6.06 -19.44 -14.85
N TRP A 437 -6.91 -19.38 -13.83
CA TRP A 437 -7.27 -18.13 -13.16
C TRP A 437 -6.19 -17.68 -12.19
N PHE A 438 -6.31 -16.48 -11.64
CA PHE A 438 -5.33 -15.90 -10.73
C PHE A 438 -5.87 -15.83 -9.30
N LEU A 439 -5.00 -16.08 -8.31
CA LEU A 439 -5.34 -16.00 -6.90
C LEU A 439 -5.81 -14.59 -6.53
N GLN A 440 -6.80 -14.52 -5.65
CA GLN A 440 -7.39 -13.25 -5.23
C GLN A 440 -6.36 -12.36 -4.55
N LYS A 441 -5.64 -12.89 -3.55
CA LYS A 441 -4.64 -12.19 -2.75
C LYS A 441 -3.52 -13.13 -2.36
N THR A 442 -2.28 -12.68 -2.52
CA THR A 442 -1.10 -13.43 -2.10
C THR A 442 -0.10 -12.51 -1.41
N HIS A 443 0.78 -13.10 -0.59
CA HIS A 443 2.05 -12.46 -0.24
C HIS A 443 2.93 -12.28 -1.49
N VAL A 444 3.98 -11.48 -1.37
CA VAL A 444 4.90 -11.24 -2.50
C VAL A 444 5.70 -12.47 -2.92
N ASP A 445 5.91 -13.42 -2.03
CA ASP A 445 6.54 -14.72 -2.30
C ASP A 445 5.57 -15.75 -2.92
N GLY A 446 4.31 -15.38 -3.14
CA GLY A 446 3.27 -16.24 -3.67
C GLY A 446 2.54 -17.10 -2.63
N THR A 447 2.82 -16.95 -1.33
CA THR A 447 2.03 -17.56 -0.25
C THR A 447 0.57 -17.15 -0.40
N ILE A 448 -0.32 -18.13 -0.37
CA ILE A 448 -1.76 -17.92 -0.62
C ILE A 448 -2.41 -17.31 0.62
N GLU A 449 -3.12 -16.22 0.47
CA GLU A 449 -3.92 -15.62 1.54
C GLU A 449 -5.43 -15.76 1.28
N TRP A 450 -5.91 -15.31 0.09
CA TRP A 450 -7.32 -15.43 -0.29
C TRP A 450 -7.50 -16.11 -1.65
N VAL A 451 -8.55 -16.92 -1.77
CA VAL A 451 -8.80 -17.78 -2.93
C VAL A 451 -10.13 -17.50 -3.64
N GLY A 452 -10.76 -16.37 -3.40
CA GLY A 452 -11.96 -15.96 -4.14
C GLY A 452 -11.66 -15.80 -5.63
N VAL A 453 -12.60 -16.25 -6.48
CA VAL A 453 -12.45 -16.12 -7.93
C VAL A 453 -13.04 -14.80 -8.40
N GLN A 454 -12.17 -13.93 -8.89
CA GLN A 454 -12.51 -12.64 -9.49
C GLN A 454 -12.11 -12.67 -10.97
N LEU A 455 -13.11 -12.64 -11.88
CA LEU A 455 -12.83 -12.83 -13.31
C LEU A 455 -12.09 -11.64 -13.92
N ASP A 456 -12.22 -10.43 -13.36
CA ASP A 456 -11.43 -9.26 -13.76
C ASP A 456 -9.94 -9.49 -13.48
N GLN A 457 -9.58 -10.08 -12.35
CA GLN A 457 -8.20 -10.43 -12.00
C GLN A 457 -7.61 -11.51 -12.92
N THR A 458 -8.47 -12.28 -13.59
CA THR A 458 -8.04 -13.26 -14.62
C THR A 458 -7.91 -12.62 -16.00
N ALA A 459 -8.73 -11.61 -16.30
CA ALA A 459 -8.71 -10.89 -17.57
C ALA A 459 -7.56 -9.88 -17.68
N MET A 460 -7.28 -9.14 -16.60
CA MET A 460 -6.31 -8.04 -16.59
C MET A 460 -4.86 -8.45 -16.91
N PRO A 461 -4.34 -9.63 -16.49
CA PRO A 461 -3.05 -10.13 -16.96
C PRO A 461 -2.96 -10.33 -18.48
N ILE A 462 -4.05 -10.75 -19.11
CA ILE A 462 -4.11 -10.91 -20.58
C ILE A 462 -4.03 -9.53 -21.24
N MET A 463 -4.80 -8.57 -20.74
CA MET A 463 -4.81 -7.19 -21.23
C MET A 463 -3.43 -6.53 -21.07
N LEU A 464 -2.73 -6.75 -19.94
CA LEU A 464 -1.38 -6.26 -19.70
C LEU A 464 -0.38 -6.86 -20.69
N GLY A 465 -0.39 -8.18 -20.87
CA GLY A 465 0.50 -8.85 -21.84
C GLY A 465 0.30 -8.33 -23.26
N TYR A 466 -0.94 -8.16 -23.69
CA TYR A 466 -1.27 -7.54 -24.97
C TYR A 466 -0.71 -6.12 -25.07
N ARG A 467 -0.86 -5.30 -24.02
CA ARG A 467 -0.39 -3.90 -23.99
C ARG A 467 1.13 -3.81 -24.07
N LEU A 468 1.86 -4.67 -23.35
CA LEU A 468 3.33 -4.73 -23.39
C LEU A 468 3.84 -5.15 -24.77
N TRP A 469 3.18 -6.11 -25.40
CA TRP A 469 3.50 -6.50 -26.78
C TRP A 469 3.24 -5.40 -27.78
N GLN A 470 2.06 -4.76 -27.76
CA GLN A 470 1.73 -3.63 -28.64
C GLN A 470 2.64 -2.42 -28.40
N GLY A 471 3.16 -2.23 -27.19
CA GLY A 471 4.13 -1.21 -26.85
C GLY A 471 5.59 -1.56 -27.20
N GLY A 472 5.84 -2.75 -27.77
CA GLY A 472 7.17 -3.21 -28.15
C GLY A 472 8.09 -3.57 -26.99
N LEU A 473 7.55 -3.79 -25.78
CA LEU A 473 8.30 -4.23 -24.60
C LEU A 473 8.46 -5.75 -24.56
N LEU A 474 7.52 -6.47 -25.12
CA LEU A 474 7.60 -7.91 -25.38
C LEU A 474 7.74 -8.12 -26.89
N GLY A 475 8.76 -8.86 -27.32
CA GLY A 475 8.91 -9.26 -28.72
C GLY A 475 7.95 -10.40 -29.10
N ASP A 476 7.81 -10.64 -30.40
CA ASP A 476 6.86 -11.63 -30.95
C ASP A 476 7.08 -13.04 -30.38
N ALA A 477 8.32 -13.53 -30.38
CA ALA A 477 8.62 -14.85 -29.82
C ALA A 477 8.43 -14.91 -28.28
N GLU A 478 8.58 -13.78 -27.60
CA GLU A 478 8.40 -13.69 -26.15
C GLU A 478 6.92 -13.72 -25.79
N ILE A 479 6.08 -12.94 -26.51
CA ILE A 479 4.63 -12.93 -26.26
C ILE A 479 3.98 -14.26 -26.67
N ASP A 480 4.47 -14.94 -27.72
CA ASP A 480 3.99 -16.27 -28.11
C ASP A 480 4.26 -17.32 -27.02
N ARG A 481 5.41 -17.23 -26.34
CA ARG A 481 5.70 -18.09 -25.19
C ARG A 481 4.77 -17.79 -24.03
N TRP A 482 4.61 -16.50 -23.65
CA TRP A 482 3.70 -16.10 -22.59
C TRP A 482 2.24 -16.43 -22.90
N TYR A 483 1.83 -16.35 -24.18
CA TYR A 483 0.52 -16.78 -24.60
C TYR A 483 0.29 -18.27 -24.25
N ARG A 484 1.21 -19.15 -24.65
CA ARG A 484 1.08 -20.58 -24.35
C ARG A 484 1.12 -20.91 -22.87
N ASP A 485 2.01 -20.27 -22.14
CA ASP A 485 2.36 -20.69 -20.78
C ASP A 485 1.46 -20.05 -19.69
N MET A 486 0.90 -18.87 -19.95
CA MET A 486 0.12 -18.11 -18.97
C MET A 486 -1.20 -17.60 -19.52
N LEU A 487 -1.21 -16.94 -20.67
CA LEU A 487 -2.38 -16.17 -21.11
C LEU A 487 -3.47 -17.04 -21.74
N ARG A 488 -3.09 -18.11 -22.47
CA ARG A 488 -4.04 -19.08 -23.00
C ARG A 488 -4.80 -19.82 -21.89
N PRO A 489 -4.16 -20.38 -20.83
CA PRO A 489 -4.90 -20.96 -19.71
C PRO A 489 -5.88 -19.98 -19.05
N ALA A 490 -5.52 -18.70 -18.93
CA ALA A 490 -6.41 -17.67 -18.39
C ALA A 490 -7.60 -17.40 -19.33
N ALA A 491 -7.36 -17.24 -20.63
CA ALA A 491 -8.41 -17.04 -21.61
C ALA A 491 -9.33 -18.27 -21.74
N ASP A 492 -8.77 -19.48 -21.65
CA ASP A 492 -9.53 -20.73 -21.62
C ASP A 492 -10.47 -20.78 -20.40
N PHE A 493 -10.01 -20.31 -19.23
CA PHE A 493 -10.84 -20.21 -18.05
C PHE A 493 -12.02 -19.25 -18.27
N LEU A 494 -11.75 -18.05 -18.81
CA LEU A 494 -12.79 -17.04 -19.08
C LEU A 494 -13.77 -17.45 -20.18
N ALA A 495 -13.33 -18.24 -21.15
CA ALA A 495 -14.14 -18.64 -22.30
C ALA A 495 -14.97 -19.91 -22.07
N ARG A 496 -15.10 -20.38 -20.83
CA ARG A 496 -15.88 -21.61 -20.53
C ARG A 496 -17.38 -21.35 -20.63
N ASP A 497 -18.08 -22.30 -21.23
CA ASP A 497 -19.55 -22.28 -21.38
C ASP A 497 -20.27 -23.00 -20.23
N SER A 498 -19.52 -23.73 -19.43
CA SER A 498 -20.03 -24.55 -18.34
C SER A 498 -19.62 -23.99 -16.99
N GLN A 499 -20.38 -24.40 -15.99
CA GLN A 499 -20.03 -24.17 -14.60
C GLN A 499 -18.67 -24.79 -14.28
N VAL A 500 -17.84 -24.02 -13.56
CA VAL A 500 -16.49 -24.45 -13.17
C VAL A 500 -16.55 -24.94 -11.74
N ASN A 501 -16.14 -26.18 -11.51
CA ASN A 501 -15.94 -26.69 -10.17
C ASN A 501 -14.55 -26.23 -9.67
N LEU A 502 -14.57 -25.43 -8.61
CA LEU A 502 -13.38 -24.98 -7.92
C LEU A 502 -13.16 -25.94 -6.74
N GLY A 503 -12.39 -26.98 -6.91
CA GLY A 503 -12.28 -28.09 -5.96
C GLY A 503 -12.02 -27.71 -4.51
N TRP A 504 -11.42 -26.54 -4.26
CA TRP A 504 -11.10 -26.04 -2.90
C TRP A 504 -12.11 -25.05 -2.32
N ASN A 505 -13.13 -24.66 -3.09
CA ASN A 505 -14.24 -23.91 -2.51
C ASN A 505 -15.58 -24.47 -3.03
N THR A 506 -16.64 -24.25 -2.27
CA THR A 506 -17.96 -24.77 -2.58
C THR A 506 -18.70 -23.96 -3.65
N TRP A 507 -18.17 -22.83 -4.06
CA TRP A 507 -18.79 -21.97 -5.06
C TRP A 507 -18.52 -22.49 -6.45
N GLN A 508 -19.51 -22.32 -7.30
CA GLN A 508 -19.43 -22.65 -8.71
C GLN A 508 -19.42 -21.35 -9.51
N VAL A 509 -18.43 -21.22 -10.38
CA VAL A 509 -18.27 -20.06 -11.27
C VAL A 509 -18.67 -20.43 -12.68
N LYS A 510 -19.52 -19.65 -13.30
CA LYS A 510 -19.89 -19.76 -14.70
C LYS A 510 -19.64 -18.42 -15.40
N PRO A 511 -18.51 -18.23 -16.09
CA PRO A 511 -18.26 -16.98 -16.78
C PRO A 511 -19.40 -16.59 -17.74
N PRO A 512 -19.80 -15.30 -17.80
CA PRO A 512 -19.19 -14.14 -17.15
C PRO A 512 -19.69 -13.84 -15.73
N GLN A 513 -20.50 -14.72 -15.10
CA GLN A 513 -20.75 -14.62 -13.66
C GLN A 513 -19.45 -14.80 -12.89
N THR A 514 -19.17 -13.88 -11.95
CA THR A 514 -18.00 -13.97 -11.09
C THR A 514 -18.39 -14.43 -9.69
N GLN A 515 -17.47 -15.06 -8.96
CA GLN A 515 -17.70 -15.38 -7.55
C GLN A 515 -17.67 -14.12 -6.70
N GLN A 516 -16.77 -13.19 -7.01
CA GLN A 516 -16.69 -11.88 -6.41
C GLN A 516 -16.44 -10.85 -7.51
N GLU A 517 -17.15 -9.73 -7.45
CA GLU A 517 -16.90 -8.59 -8.34
C GLU A 517 -15.69 -7.76 -7.84
N ARG A 518 -15.36 -6.66 -8.50
CA ARG A 518 -14.13 -5.87 -8.23
C ARG A 518 -13.96 -5.37 -6.78
N TRP A 519 -15.02 -5.41 -5.96
CA TRP A 519 -14.97 -5.03 -4.54
C TRP A 519 -14.83 -6.22 -3.59
N GLU A 520 -14.74 -7.46 -4.15
CA GLU A 520 -14.51 -8.70 -3.39
C GLU A 520 -15.69 -9.14 -2.50
N GLU A 521 -16.91 -8.69 -2.82
CA GLU A 521 -18.03 -8.75 -1.87
C GLU A 521 -19.24 -9.53 -2.38
N GLN A 522 -19.61 -9.39 -3.67
CA GLN A 522 -20.84 -9.93 -4.24
C GLN A 522 -20.54 -10.84 -5.44
N TRP A 523 -21.34 -11.90 -5.57
CA TRP A 523 -21.30 -12.79 -6.73
C TRP A 523 -22.38 -12.42 -7.75
N GLY A 524 -22.16 -12.72 -9.01
CA GLY A 524 -23.14 -12.49 -10.07
C GLY A 524 -22.57 -11.89 -11.35
N TYR A 525 -23.43 -11.23 -12.10
CA TYR A 525 -23.08 -10.45 -13.28
C TYR A 525 -22.79 -9.02 -12.89
N SER A 526 -21.53 -8.58 -13.03
CA SER A 526 -21.08 -7.22 -12.78
C SER A 526 -20.67 -6.54 -14.08
N PRO A 527 -21.14 -5.32 -14.39
CA PRO A 527 -20.71 -4.59 -15.58
C PRO A 527 -19.21 -4.38 -15.66
N SER A 528 -18.57 -4.05 -14.52
CA SER A 528 -17.13 -3.82 -14.43
C SER A 528 -16.33 -5.11 -14.72
N THR A 529 -16.65 -6.20 -14.02
CA THR A 529 -15.99 -7.49 -14.24
C THR A 529 -16.21 -8.00 -15.67
N THR A 530 -17.42 -7.86 -16.18
CA THR A 530 -17.76 -8.29 -17.55
C THR A 530 -17.03 -7.46 -18.61
N ALA A 531 -16.84 -6.15 -18.39
CA ALA A 531 -16.04 -5.30 -19.26
C ALA A 531 -14.59 -5.78 -19.36
N ALA A 532 -13.96 -6.11 -18.22
CA ALA A 532 -12.60 -6.67 -18.20
C ALA A 532 -12.54 -8.04 -18.90
N VAL A 533 -13.51 -8.93 -18.64
CA VAL A 533 -13.57 -10.27 -19.28
C VAL A 533 -13.69 -10.15 -20.80
N ILE A 534 -14.57 -9.29 -21.31
CA ILE A 534 -14.71 -9.04 -22.75
C ILE A 534 -13.40 -8.50 -23.34
N ALA A 535 -12.78 -7.53 -22.68
CA ALA A 535 -11.51 -6.96 -23.14
C ALA A 535 -10.38 -7.99 -23.08
N GLY A 536 -10.31 -8.79 -22.01
CA GLY A 536 -9.35 -9.89 -21.89
C GLY A 536 -9.50 -10.93 -23.00
N LEU A 537 -10.72 -11.35 -23.34
CA LEU A 537 -11.00 -12.29 -24.43
C LEU A 537 -10.71 -11.70 -25.80
N ALA A 538 -11.05 -10.42 -26.04
CA ALA A 538 -10.74 -9.74 -27.30
C ALA A 538 -9.22 -9.61 -27.53
N THR A 539 -8.48 -9.25 -26.50
CA THR A 539 -7.00 -9.20 -26.57
C THR A 539 -6.39 -10.59 -26.68
N ALA A 540 -6.93 -11.60 -25.99
CA ALA A 540 -6.52 -12.99 -26.13
C ALA A 540 -6.74 -13.53 -27.54
N SER A 541 -7.82 -13.13 -28.22
CA SER A 541 -8.07 -13.50 -29.62
C SER A 541 -6.95 -13.02 -30.55
N GLU A 542 -6.47 -11.78 -30.37
CA GLU A 542 -5.34 -11.27 -31.16
C GLU A 542 -4.02 -11.98 -30.84
N LEU A 543 -3.78 -12.27 -29.56
CA LEU A 543 -2.59 -13.02 -29.13
C LEU A 543 -2.61 -14.45 -29.69
N ALA A 544 -3.77 -15.11 -29.68
CA ALA A 544 -3.95 -16.44 -30.24
C ALA A 544 -3.70 -16.44 -31.76
N ARG A 545 -4.27 -15.47 -32.49
CA ARG A 545 -4.05 -15.32 -33.93
C ARG A 545 -2.57 -15.07 -34.25
N HIS A 546 -1.88 -14.22 -33.45
CA HIS A 546 -0.44 -13.98 -33.62
C HIS A 546 0.37 -15.25 -33.42
N ALA A 547 0.04 -16.06 -32.43
CA ALA A 547 0.68 -17.34 -32.14
C ALA A 547 0.29 -18.49 -33.10
N GLY A 548 -0.53 -18.22 -34.12
CA GLY A 548 -1.02 -19.23 -35.08
C GLY A 548 -2.12 -20.15 -34.56
N ASP A 549 -2.76 -19.83 -33.43
CA ASP A 549 -3.83 -20.61 -32.80
C ASP A 549 -5.21 -20.07 -33.23
N GLU A 550 -5.53 -20.25 -34.52
CA GLU A 550 -6.76 -19.73 -35.14
C GLU A 550 -8.05 -20.25 -34.48
N ALA A 551 -8.03 -21.49 -34.00
CA ALA A 551 -9.18 -22.10 -33.35
C ALA A 551 -9.54 -21.34 -32.05
N ASN A 552 -8.57 -21.08 -31.22
CA ASN A 552 -8.76 -20.30 -30.00
C ASN A 552 -8.99 -18.80 -30.30
N ALA A 553 -8.34 -18.25 -31.32
CA ALA A 553 -8.62 -16.88 -31.77
C ALA A 553 -10.09 -16.64 -32.09
N SER A 554 -10.69 -17.56 -32.84
CA SER A 554 -12.13 -17.52 -33.16
C SER A 554 -12.99 -17.73 -31.94
N ARG A 555 -12.70 -18.76 -31.14
CA ARG A 555 -13.45 -19.07 -29.91
C ARG A 555 -13.49 -17.90 -28.92
N TYR A 556 -12.36 -17.24 -28.65
CA TYR A 556 -12.29 -16.12 -27.73
C TYR A 556 -13.07 -14.91 -28.24
N ARG A 557 -12.96 -14.60 -29.53
CA ARG A 557 -13.72 -13.52 -30.17
C ARG A 557 -15.23 -13.78 -30.12
N GLU A 558 -15.67 -14.96 -30.44
CA GLU A 558 -17.10 -15.34 -30.40
C GLU A 558 -17.65 -15.30 -28.98
N THR A 559 -16.85 -15.75 -27.99
CA THR A 559 -17.23 -15.66 -26.58
C THR A 559 -17.31 -14.18 -26.12
N ALA A 560 -16.36 -13.32 -26.49
CA ALA A 560 -16.41 -11.89 -26.20
C ALA A 560 -17.67 -11.23 -26.78
N ARG A 561 -18.05 -11.56 -28.03
CA ARG A 561 -19.30 -11.09 -28.66
C ARG A 561 -20.53 -11.57 -27.91
N ARG A 562 -20.57 -12.83 -27.56
CA ARG A 562 -21.70 -13.41 -26.81
C ARG A 562 -21.87 -12.71 -25.45
N TYR A 563 -20.77 -12.52 -24.70
CA TYR A 563 -20.84 -11.83 -23.43
C TYR A 563 -21.23 -10.35 -23.58
N SER A 564 -20.70 -9.67 -24.59
CA SER A 564 -21.12 -8.29 -24.91
C SER A 564 -22.62 -8.19 -25.23
N GLY A 565 -23.20 -9.17 -25.95
CA GLY A 565 -24.62 -9.21 -26.25
C GLY A 565 -25.51 -9.60 -25.06
N GLN A 566 -24.95 -10.00 -23.94
CA GLN A 566 -25.69 -10.31 -22.71
C GLN A 566 -25.69 -9.15 -21.71
N VAL A 567 -24.81 -8.16 -21.82
CA VAL A 567 -24.61 -7.09 -20.85
C VAL A 567 -25.93 -6.40 -20.48
N GLU A 568 -26.67 -5.90 -21.47
CA GLU A 568 -27.94 -5.21 -21.20
C GLU A 568 -29.03 -6.15 -20.68
N LYS A 569 -29.01 -7.41 -21.08
CA LYS A 569 -30.04 -8.38 -20.68
C LYS A 569 -29.92 -8.81 -19.22
N THR A 570 -28.69 -8.85 -18.69
CA THR A 570 -28.42 -9.40 -17.37
C THR A 570 -27.98 -8.33 -16.34
N MET A 571 -27.64 -7.10 -16.77
CA MET A 571 -27.02 -6.11 -15.88
C MET A 571 -27.75 -4.75 -15.92
N VAL A 572 -28.85 -4.64 -16.66
CA VAL A 572 -29.60 -3.38 -16.80
C VAL A 572 -31.03 -3.59 -16.38
N THR A 573 -31.43 -2.87 -15.33
CA THR A 573 -32.87 -2.79 -15.01
C THR A 573 -33.58 -1.81 -15.96
N THR A 574 -34.80 -2.16 -16.33
CA THR A 574 -35.77 -1.30 -17.05
C THR A 574 -36.97 -0.91 -16.17
N GLN A 575 -37.00 -1.39 -14.92
CA GLN A 575 -38.05 -1.20 -13.93
C GLN A 575 -37.45 -0.82 -12.56
N GLY A 576 -36.28 -0.21 -12.59
CA GLY A 576 -35.58 0.21 -11.38
C GLY A 576 -36.35 1.28 -10.59
N SER A 577 -36.11 1.34 -9.29
CA SER A 577 -36.76 2.28 -8.35
C SER A 577 -36.13 3.67 -8.34
N LEU A 578 -34.97 3.86 -9.01
CA LEU A 578 -34.24 5.12 -9.04
C LEU A 578 -34.35 5.82 -10.41
N GLY A 579 -34.29 7.15 -10.40
CA GLY A 579 -34.35 7.95 -11.62
C GLY A 579 -35.53 7.61 -12.54
N ALA A 580 -35.24 7.39 -13.83
CA ALA A 580 -36.24 6.99 -14.81
C ALA A 580 -36.40 5.44 -14.92
N GLY A 581 -35.81 4.67 -14.03
CA GLY A 581 -35.98 3.22 -13.95
C GLY A 581 -35.17 2.39 -14.96
N ASN A 582 -34.25 3.02 -15.73
CA ASN A 582 -33.47 2.34 -16.74
C ASN A 582 -31.98 2.71 -16.59
N TYR A 583 -31.22 1.79 -15.98
CA TYR A 583 -29.80 2.00 -15.63
C TYR A 583 -29.05 0.70 -15.36
N TYR A 584 -27.73 0.74 -15.40
CA TYR A 584 -26.84 -0.36 -15.00
C TYR A 584 -26.93 -0.60 -13.48
N LEU A 585 -27.07 -1.87 -13.10
CA LEU A 585 -26.96 -2.35 -11.73
C LEU A 585 -25.50 -2.56 -11.35
N ARG A 586 -25.18 -2.48 -10.05
CA ARG A 586 -23.86 -2.90 -9.55
C ARG A 586 -23.61 -4.36 -9.87
N ILE A 587 -24.59 -5.20 -9.56
CA ILE A 587 -24.50 -6.65 -9.74
C ILE A 587 -25.89 -7.25 -9.80
N THR A 588 -26.05 -8.30 -10.61
CA THR A 588 -27.28 -9.11 -10.69
C THR A 588 -26.91 -10.57 -10.39
N GLN A 589 -27.59 -11.16 -9.41
CA GLN A 589 -27.26 -12.51 -8.96
C GLN A 589 -27.89 -13.62 -9.79
N ASN A 590 -28.77 -13.26 -10.71
CA ASN A 590 -29.43 -14.18 -11.64
C ASN A 590 -29.53 -13.58 -13.06
N ASP A 591 -30.34 -14.17 -13.95
CA ASP A 591 -30.48 -13.70 -15.34
C ASP A 591 -31.59 -12.62 -15.51
N ASP A 592 -32.28 -12.20 -14.43
CA ASP A 592 -33.34 -11.20 -14.47
C ASP A 592 -33.02 -9.92 -13.68
N PRO A 593 -32.52 -8.85 -14.32
CA PRO A 593 -32.20 -7.59 -13.65
C PRO A 593 -33.41 -6.77 -13.19
N ASN A 594 -34.63 -7.29 -13.36
CA ASN A 594 -35.87 -6.61 -12.97
C ASN A 594 -36.58 -7.29 -11.80
N ASP A 595 -36.08 -8.41 -11.29
CA ASP A 595 -36.73 -9.13 -10.19
C ASP A 595 -36.54 -8.44 -8.83
N LYS A 596 -35.65 -7.44 -8.75
CA LYS A 596 -35.31 -6.69 -7.52
C LYS A 596 -34.83 -7.60 -6.40
N GLY A 597 -34.07 -8.63 -6.73
CA GLY A 597 -33.48 -9.56 -5.81
C GLY A 597 -32.70 -8.84 -4.71
N LYS A 598 -32.81 -9.32 -3.48
CA LYS A 598 -32.07 -8.75 -2.36
C LYS A 598 -30.62 -9.24 -2.41
N LEU A 599 -29.68 -8.31 -2.47
CA LEU A 599 -28.24 -8.60 -2.33
C LEU A 599 -27.93 -9.16 -0.94
N VAL A 600 -26.86 -9.92 -0.81
CA VAL A 600 -26.39 -10.41 0.50
C VAL A 600 -25.91 -9.24 1.37
N ASP A 601 -25.95 -9.46 2.69
CA ASP A 601 -25.41 -8.49 3.65
C ASP A 601 -23.92 -8.29 3.41
N ASN A 602 -23.46 -7.04 3.61
CA ASN A 602 -22.11 -6.67 3.25
C ASN A 602 -21.50 -5.65 4.21
N ASN A 603 -20.29 -5.92 4.70
CA ASN A 603 -19.56 -5.04 5.63
C ASN A 603 -20.44 -4.52 6.76
N SER A 604 -21.17 -5.42 7.42
CA SER A 604 -22.12 -5.13 8.51
C SER A 604 -23.32 -4.28 8.10
N ARG A 605 -23.60 -4.11 6.82
CA ARG A 605 -24.85 -3.50 6.32
C ARG A 605 -25.78 -4.55 5.75
N PRO A 606 -27.09 -4.48 6.07
CA PRO A 606 -28.08 -5.36 5.44
C PRO A 606 -28.12 -5.13 3.94
N GLY A 607 -28.19 -6.22 3.17
CA GLY A 607 -28.36 -6.14 1.72
C GLY A 607 -29.64 -5.40 1.35
N LEU A 608 -29.60 -4.65 0.26
CA LEU A 608 -30.74 -3.97 -0.34
C LEU A 608 -31.19 -4.67 -1.64
N PRO A 609 -32.39 -4.38 -2.15
CA PRO A 609 -32.74 -4.76 -3.52
C PRO A 609 -31.67 -4.25 -4.50
N GLU A 610 -31.27 -5.10 -5.46
CA GLU A 610 -30.18 -4.80 -6.39
C GLU A 610 -30.40 -3.52 -7.21
N ASP A 611 -31.69 -3.18 -7.50
CA ASP A 611 -32.06 -1.97 -8.21
C ASP A 611 -31.87 -0.66 -7.39
N GLN A 612 -31.53 -0.77 -6.11
CA GLN A 612 -31.21 0.38 -5.25
C GLN A 612 -29.71 0.61 -5.06
N VAL A 613 -28.84 -0.30 -5.51
CA VAL A 613 -27.40 -0.21 -5.29
C VAL A 613 -26.70 0.17 -6.59
N LEU A 614 -26.29 1.44 -6.67
CA LEU A 614 -25.56 1.99 -7.82
C LEU A 614 -24.04 1.89 -7.60
N ASP A 615 -23.33 1.62 -8.69
CA ASP A 615 -21.87 1.56 -8.77
C ASP A 615 -21.40 2.14 -10.11
N ALA A 616 -20.27 2.82 -10.13
CA ALA A 616 -19.72 3.41 -11.35
C ALA A 616 -19.03 2.40 -12.28
N GLY A 617 -19.03 1.11 -11.94
CA GLY A 617 -18.31 0.06 -12.67
C GLY A 617 -18.70 -0.11 -14.13
N PHE A 618 -19.92 0.28 -14.53
CA PHE A 618 -20.32 0.29 -15.94
C PHE A 618 -19.47 1.23 -16.83
N LEU A 619 -18.76 2.19 -16.25
CA LEU A 619 -17.84 3.06 -17.00
C LEU A 619 -16.63 2.31 -17.57
N GLU A 620 -16.27 1.15 -17.01
CA GLU A 620 -15.26 0.28 -17.59
C GLU A 620 -15.67 -0.31 -18.94
N LEU A 621 -16.96 -0.45 -19.22
CA LEU A 621 -17.46 -0.79 -20.56
C LEU A 621 -17.01 0.23 -21.60
N VAL A 622 -16.99 1.52 -21.24
CA VAL A 622 -16.49 2.60 -22.11
C VAL A 622 -14.97 2.60 -22.12
N ARG A 623 -14.38 2.51 -20.96
CA ARG A 623 -12.92 2.59 -20.77
C ARG A 623 -12.17 1.55 -21.62
N TYR A 624 -12.63 0.32 -21.60
CA TYR A 624 -11.98 -0.79 -22.33
C TYR A 624 -12.45 -0.93 -23.79
N GLY A 625 -13.46 -0.17 -24.22
CA GLY A 625 -13.91 -0.13 -25.61
C GLY A 625 -15.07 -1.11 -25.94
N VAL A 626 -15.80 -1.58 -24.93
CA VAL A 626 -16.98 -2.45 -25.11
C VAL A 626 -18.21 -1.64 -25.55
N ARG A 627 -18.34 -0.41 -25.04
CA ARG A 627 -19.41 0.53 -25.42
C ARG A 627 -18.79 1.89 -25.77
N PRO A 628 -19.38 2.66 -26.68
CA PRO A 628 -18.94 4.03 -26.95
C PRO A 628 -19.32 4.96 -25.79
N ALA A 629 -18.57 6.04 -25.59
CA ALA A 629 -18.91 7.05 -24.58
C ALA A 629 -20.21 7.81 -24.87
N SER A 630 -20.73 7.73 -26.08
CA SER A 630 -22.03 8.26 -26.50
C SER A 630 -23.20 7.33 -26.23
N ASP A 631 -22.98 6.15 -25.67
CA ASP A 631 -24.06 5.17 -25.41
C ASP A 631 -25.15 5.81 -24.53
N PRO A 632 -26.43 5.81 -25.00
CA PRO A 632 -27.51 6.45 -24.25
C PRO A 632 -27.79 5.82 -22.88
N LEU A 633 -27.53 4.53 -22.73
CA LEU A 633 -27.74 3.81 -21.47
C LEU A 633 -26.68 4.18 -20.44
N VAL A 634 -25.42 4.32 -20.87
CA VAL A 634 -24.33 4.86 -20.03
C VAL A 634 -24.70 6.25 -19.52
N GLN A 635 -25.21 7.12 -20.40
CA GLN A 635 -25.60 8.48 -20.01
C GLN A 635 -26.79 8.50 -19.04
N LYS A 636 -27.80 7.64 -19.24
CA LYS A 636 -28.93 7.46 -18.31
C LYS A 636 -28.44 6.97 -16.93
N SER A 637 -27.55 6.02 -16.93
CA SER A 637 -26.98 5.45 -15.69
C SER A 637 -26.15 6.50 -14.93
N LEU A 638 -25.41 7.35 -15.64
CA LEU A 638 -24.68 8.47 -15.03
C LEU A 638 -25.62 9.48 -14.38
N ALA A 639 -26.76 9.78 -15.02
CA ALA A 639 -27.74 10.72 -14.44
C ALA A 639 -28.31 10.21 -13.11
N VAL A 640 -28.48 8.88 -12.96
CA VAL A 640 -28.93 8.27 -11.70
C VAL A 640 -27.78 8.20 -10.68
N LEU A 641 -26.57 7.81 -11.12
CA LEU A 641 -25.39 7.73 -10.27
C LEU A 641 -25.00 9.09 -9.67
N ASP A 642 -25.18 10.15 -10.46
CA ASP A 642 -24.80 11.52 -10.10
C ASP A 642 -25.90 12.29 -9.33
N ASP A 643 -27.02 11.65 -9.02
CA ASP A 643 -28.10 12.29 -8.28
C ASP A 643 -27.74 12.48 -6.79
N GLU A 644 -27.32 13.70 -6.43
CA GLU A 644 -27.02 14.08 -5.05
C GLU A 644 -28.27 14.23 -4.17
N GLY A 645 -29.47 14.14 -4.75
CA GLY A 645 -30.78 14.15 -4.04
C GLY A 645 -31.22 12.79 -3.53
N LEU A 646 -30.49 11.71 -3.83
CA LEU A 646 -30.79 10.38 -3.30
C LEU A 646 -30.66 10.34 -1.77
N PRO A 647 -31.41 9.43 -1.09
CA PRO A 647 -31.20 9.17 0.33
C PRO A 647 -29.73 8.92 0.64
N GLU A 648 -29.26 9.38 1.80
CA GLU A 648 -27.85 9.42 2.16
C GLU A 648 -27.14 8.06 2.06
N ASN A 649 -27.83 6.97 2.42
CA ASN A 649 -27.28 5.62 2.32
C ASN A 649 -27.13 5.12 0.86
N LEU A 650 -27.95 5.63 -0.08
CA LEU A 650 -27.93 5.26 -1.50
C LEU A 650 -27.05 6.20 -2.34
N ARG A 651 -26.84 7.44 -1.86
CA ARG A 651 -26.08 8.45 -2.59
C ARG A 651 -24.64 8.03 -2.80
N VAL A 652 -24.16 8.16 -4.02
CA VAL A 652 -22.81 7.77 -4.42
C VAL A 652 -21.93 9.00 -4.67
N LYS A 653 -22.48 10.06 -5.29
CA LYS A 653 -21.72 11.27 -5.64
C LYS A 653 -21.71 12.28 -4.51
N TYR A 654 -20.55 12.91 -4.32
CA TYR A 654 -20.30 14.01 -3.37
C TYR A 654 -19.55 15.14 -4.06
N SER A 655 -19.73 16.36 -3.57
CA SER A 655 -19.10 17.57 -4.07
C SER A 655 -18.23 18.21 -3.00
N PHE A 656 -16.96 18.44 -3.31
CA PHE A 656 -15.95 18.97 -2.39
C PHE A 656 -15.60 20.42 -2.72
N GLN A 657 -15.42 21.21 -1.68
CA GLN A 657 -14.92 22.59 -1.74
C GLN A 657 -13.80 22.75 -0.72
N TYR A 658 -12.75 23.46 -1.09
CA TYR A 658 -11.60 23.65 -0.23
C TYR A 658 -11.38 25.14 0.07
N PRO A 659 -11.00 25.51 1.31
CA PRO A 659 -10.71 26.89 1.66
C PRO A 659 -9.63 27.49 0.76
N GLY A 660 -9.92 28.66 0.18
CA GLY A 660 -8.98 29.37 -0.69
C GLY A 660 -8.78 28.75 -2.10
N VAL A 661 -9.52 27.69 -2.45
CA VAL A 661 -9.50 27.07 -3.78
C VAL A 661 -10.84 27.34 -4.47
N THR A 662 -10.77 27.92 -5.67
CA THR A 662 -11.99 28.16 -6.48
C THR A 662 -12.41 26.89 -7.18
N GLY A 663 -13.70 26.56 -7.14
CA GLY A 663 -14.31 25.42 -7.81
C GLY A 663 -14.95 24.42 -6.86
N THR A 664 -15.63 23.46 -7.47
CA THR A 664 -16.24 22.31 -6.80
C THR A 664 -15.72 21.05 -7.47
N PHE A 665 -15.28 20.09 -6.68
CA PHE A 665 -14.58 18.90 -7.15
C PHE A 665 -15.44 17.67 -6.85
N PRO A 666 -15.81 16.85 -7.85
CA PRO A 666 -16.66 15.69 -7.63
C PRO A 666 -15.85 14.48 -7.15
N GLY A 667 -16.48 13.67 -6.31
CA GLY A 667 -16.00 12.39 -5.88
C GLY A 667 -17.12 11.38 -5.68
N TRP A 668 -16.81 10.10 -5.73
CA TRP A 668 -17.79 9.02 -5.64
C TRP A 668 -17.38 7.96 -4.64
N ARG A 669 -18.38 7.42 -3.92
CA ARG A 669 -18.24 6.19 -3.13
C ARG A 669 -18.16 4.98 -4.08
N ARG A 670 -17.72 3.82 -3.58
CA ARG A 670 -17.70 2.59 -4.37
C ARG A 670 -19.09 2.26 -4.89
N TYR A 671 -20.08 2.28 -4.01
CA TYR A 671 -21.49 2.02 -4.33
C TYR A 671 -22.41 2.53 -3.23
N GLY A 672 -23.69 2.58 -3.50
CA GLY A 672 -24.72 2.90 -2.51
C GLY A 672 -24.83 1.80 -1.44
N ASN A 673 -25.04 2.17 -0.18
CA ASN A 673 -25.08 1.28 0.99
C ASN A 673 -23.74 0.58 1.30
N ASP A 674 -22.61 1.14 0.87
CA ASP A 674 -21.28 0.63 1.20
C ASP A 674 -21.00 0.79 2.70
N GLY A 675 -20.59 -0.31 3.35
CA GLY A 675 -20.23 -0.35 4.78
C GLY A 675 -18.72 -0.39 5.05
N TYR A 676 -17.86 -0.28 4.02
CA TYR A 676 -16.42 -0.41 4.19
C TYR A 676 -15.78 0.91 4.64
N GLY A 677 -15.96 1.27 5.90
CA GLY A 677 -15.42 2.50 6.51
C GLY A 677 -15.88 2.67 7.95
N GLU A 678 -15.61 3.81 8.54
CA GLU A 678 -15.89 4.13 9.94
C GLU A 678 -17.40 4.17 10.20
N SER A 679 -17.79 3.96 11.46
CA SER A 679 -19.18 4.08 11.91
C SER A 679 -19.70 5.49 11.76
N GLU A 680 -20.86 5.65 11.11
CA GLU A 680 -21.55 6.95 11.00
C GLU A 680 -21.98 7.52 12.36
N SER A 681 -22.31 6.66 13.32
CA SER A 681 -22.86 7.10 14.61
C SER A 681 -21.82 7.33 15.69
N SER A 682 -20.65 6.69 15.60
CA SER A 682 -19.64 6.72 16.67
C SER A 682 -18.23 7.08 16.20
N GLY A 683 -17.98 7.10 14.90
CA GLY A 683 -16.64 7.27 14.34
C GLY A 683 -15.67 6.12 14.66
N ILE A 684 -16.15 4.97 15.14
CA ILE A 684 -15.30 3.81 15.38
C ILE A 684 -14.81 3.27 14.05
N ASN A 685 -13.50 2.99 13.96
CA ASN A 685 -12.86 2.47 12.75
C ASN A 685 -13.38 1.09 12.35
N PHE A 686 -13.31 0.81 11.04
CA PHE A 686 -13.51 -0.52 10.47
C PHE A 686 -12.14 -1.26 10.40
N PRO A 687 -12.09 -2.56 10.63
CA PRO A 687 -13.01 -3.35 11.43
C PRO A 687 -12.81 -3.00 12.91
N ALA A 688 -13.86 -2.65 13.62
CA ALA A 688 -13.81 -2.52 15.07
C ALA A 688 -13.60 -3.92 15.65
N THR A 689 -12.37 -4.25 15.96
CA THR A 689 -11.80 -5.59 16.02
C THR A 689 -12.39 -6.50 17.09
N GLU A 690 -13.10 -5.95 18.08
CA GLU A 690 -13.70 -6.74 19.17
C GLU A 690 -14.98 -6.09 19.72
N GLN A 691 -15.31 -4.89 19.25
CA GLN A 691 -16.54 -4.21 19.65
C GLN A 691 -17.60 -4.40 18.56
N PRO A 692 -18.78 -4.92 18.86
CA PRO A 692 -19.86 -5.00 17.90
C PRO A 692 -20.21 -3.58 17.43
N VAL A 693 -19.94 -3.26 16.18
CA VAL A 693 -20.51 -2.09 15.53
C VAL A 693 -21.94 -2.46 15.12
N PRO A 694 -22.96 -1.65 15.43
CA PRO A 694 -24.31 -1.92 14.95
C PRO A 694 -24.31 -2.13 13.44
N ASN A 695 -24.99 -3.17 12.96
CA ASN A 695 -24.97 -3.64 11.56
C ASN A 695 -25.31 -2.57 10.50
N SER A 696 -25.89 -1.46 10.87
CA SER A 696 -26.21 -0.35 9.97
C SER A 696 -25.27 0.84 10.10
N GLY A 697 -24.27 0.79 10.99
CA GLY A 697 -23.47 1.95 11.37
C GLY A 697 -22.22 2.20 10.54
N LEU A 698 -21.70 1.21 9.84
CA LEU A 698 -20.46 1.35 9.03
C LEU A 698 -20.78 2.05 7.70
N ARG A 699 -19.82 2.87 7.22
CA ARG A 699 -19.98 3.64 5.99
C ARG A 699 -18.68 3.72 5.19
N GLY A 700 -18.67 3.17 3.97
CA GLY A 700 -17.62 3.42 2.99
C GLY A 700 -17.67 4.87 2.50
N ARG A 701 -16.49 5.49 2.40
CA ARG A 701 -16.32 6.91 2.05
C ARG A 701 -16.08 7.09 0.55
N VAL A 702 -15.84 8.31 0.13
CA VAL A 702 -15.49 8.63 -1.25
C VAL A 702 -14.07 8.11 -1.56
N TRP A 703 -13.92 7.47 -2.72
CA TRP A 703 -12.65 6.95 -3.20
C TRP A 703 -12.08 7.81 -4.32
N PRO A 704 -10.86 8.35 -4.18
CA PRO A 704 -10.21 9.17 -5.21
C PRO A 704 -10.15 8.51 -6.60
N ILE A 705 -10.03 7.18 -6.69
CA ILE A 705 -9.96 6.45 -7.96
C ILE A 705 -11.16 6.77 -8.88
N PHE A 706 -12.37 7.00 -8.33
CA PHE A 706 -13.55 7.29 -9.14
C PHE A 706 -13.53 8.69 -9.75
N THR A 707 -12.87 9.63 -9.11
CA THR A 707 -12.62 10.95 -9.71
C THR A 707 -11.76 10.81 -10.96
N GLY A 708 -10.76 9.92 -10.92
CA GLY A 708 -9.93 9.57 -12.08
C GLY A 708 -10.71 8.79 -13.14
N GLU A 709 -11.45 7.74 -12.76
CA GLU A 709 -12.29 6.95 -13.70
C GLU A 709 -13.30 7.85 -14.42
N ARG A 710 -13.93 8.79 -13.69
CA ARG A 710 -14.85 9.74 -14.29
C ARG A 710 -14.12 10.70 -15.24
N GLY A 711 -12.93 11.18 -14.89
CA GLY A 711 -12.10 12.00 -15.78
C GLY A 711 -11.79 11.29 -17.10
N HIS A 712 -11.50 10.00 -17.08
CA HIS A 712 -11.32 9.19 -18.29
C HIS A 712 -12.58 9.11 -19.15
N TYR A 713 -13.75 8.93 -18.53
CA TYR A 713 -15.02 8.90 -19.25
C TYR A 713 -15.29 10.26 -19.92
N GLU A 714 -15.10 11.37 -19.23
CA GLU A 714 -15.30 12.70 -19.81
C GLU A 714 -14.31 12.96 -20.95
N LEU A 715 -13.06 12.51 -20.83
CA LEU A 715 -12.10 12.56 -21.92
C LEU A 715 -12.57 11.72 -23.14
N ALA A 716 -13.06 10.51 -22.89
CA ALA A 716 -13.61 9.64 -23.94
C ALA A 716 -14.77 10.33 -24.68
N ARG A 717 -15.64 11.03 -23.95
CA ARG A 717 -16.73 11.84 -24.52
C ARG A 717 -16.24 12.96 -25.40
N LEU A 718 -15.23 13.71 -24.95
CA LEU A 718 -14.63 14.79 -25.73
C LEU A 718 -13.97 14.25 -27.01
N ALA A 719 -13.33 13.09 -26.94
CA ALA A 719 -12.66 12.46 -28.07
C ALA A 719 -13.60 11.96 -29.18
N LEU A 720 -14.91 11.78 -28.90
CA LEU A 720 -15.91 11.43 -29.92
C LEU A 720 -16.03 12.48 -31.02
N GLN A 721 -15.71 13.74 -30.74
CA GLN A 721 -15.75 14.86 -31.70
C GLN A 721 -14.43 15.09 -32.42
N GLY A 722 -13.46 14.19 -32.21
CA GLY A 722 -12.10 14.30 -32.69
C GLY A 722 -11.13 14.66 -31.57
N LYS A 723 -9.96 15.21 -31.91
CA LYS A 723 -8.97 15.58 -30.90
C LYS A 723 -9.55 16.68 -29.99
N PRO A 724 -9.60 16.48 -28.67
CA PRO A 724 -10.12 17.47 -27.74
C PRO A 724 -9.39 18.82 -27.86
N ASP A 725 -10.13 19.91 -27.81
CA ASP A 725 -9.52 21.23 -27.82
C ASP A 725 -8.87 21.58 -26.46
N PRO A 726 -7.89 22.51 -26.45
CA PRO A 726 -7.17 22.86 -25.21
C PRO A 726 -8.06 23.43 -24.10
N ALA A 727 -9.16 24.12 -24.43
CA ALA A 727 -10.06 24.69 -23.43
C ALA A 727 -10.89 23.60 -22.76
N ALA A 728 -11.36 22.60 -23.52
CA ALA A 728 -12.06 21.43 -22.99
C ALA A 728 -11.14 20.58 -22.10
N LEU A 729 -9.89 20.34 -22.51
CA LEU A 729 -8.88 19.68 -21.68
C LEU A 729 -8.56 20.48 -20.42
N GLY A 730 -8.51 21.82 -20.51
CA GLY A 730 -8.35 22.71 -19.36
C GLY A 730 -9.44 22.51 -18.32
N LYS A 731 -10.72 22.48 -18.74
CA LYS A 731 -11.86 22.22 -17.83
C LYS A 731 -11.77 20.84 -17.18
N LEU A 732 -11.37 19.81 -17.92
CA LEU A 732 -11.19 18.47 -17.41
C LEU A 732 -10.08 18.43 -16.35
N ARG A 733 -8.95 19.07 -16.63
CA ARG A 733 -7.85 19.22 -15.66
C ARG A 733 -8.32 19.93 -14.40
N ASP A 734 -8.96 21.08 -14.55
CA ASP A 734 -9.37 21.94 -13.42
C ASP A 734 -10.48 21.30 -12.56
N THR A 735 -11.15 20.26 -13.05
CA THR A 735 -12.18 19.52 -12.32
C THR A 735 -11.63 18.21 -11.73
N TYR A 736 -11.12 17.31 -12.58
CA TYR A 736 -10.81 15.94 -12.19
C TYR A 736 -9.35 15.77 -11.74
N VAL A 737 -8.40 16.34 -12.49
CA VAL A 737 -6.98 16.28 -12.09
C VAL A 737 -6.79 17.08 -10.82
N ARG A 738 -7.31 18.31 -10.79
CA ARG A 738 -7.22 19.16 -9.59
C ARG A 738 -7.95 18.55 -8.40
N GLY A 739 -9.08 17.88 -8.60
CA GLY A 739 -9.80 17.14 -7.55
C GLY A 739 -8.93 16.07 -6.91
N LEU A 740 -8.24 15.26 -7.73
CA LEU A 740 -7.30 14.24 -7.24
C LEU A 740 -6.13 14.86 -6.46
N GLU A 741 -5.57 15.96 -6.96
CA GLU A 741 -4.46 16.65 -6.29
C GLU A 741 -4.87 17.19 -4.90
N LEU A 742 -6.12 17.61 -4.74
CA LEU A 742 -6.65 18.12 -3.49
C LEU A 742 -6.97 17.02 -2.47
N PHE A 743 -7.13 15.78 -2.90
CA PHE A 743 -7.28 14.63 -2.00
C PHE A 743 -5.93 14.14 -1.42
N ALA A 744 -4.80 14.54 -2.01
CA ALA A 744 -3.50 14.17 -1.49
C ALA A 744 -3.20 14.91 -0.16
N ASN A 745 -2.56 14.21 0.77
CA ASN A 745 -2.13 14.81 2.03
C ASN A 745 -0.86 15.66 1.88
N ALA A 746 -0.36 16.22 2.98
CA ALA A 746 0.81 17.11 3.00
C ALA A 746 2.09 16.45 2.44
N GLY A 747 2.21 15.14 2.52
CA GLY A 747 3.31 14.37 1.95
C GLY A 747 3.06 13.88 0.51
N LEU A 748 2.00 14.37 -0.13
CA LEU A 748 1.58 13.99 -1.49
C LEU A 748 1.18 12.50 -1.60
N MET A 749 0.65 11.92 -0.52
CA MET A 749 0.11 10.55 -0.52
C MET A 749 -1.39 10.59 -0.82
N LEU A 750 -1.82 9.85 -1.84
CA LEU A 750 -3.24 9.70 -2.19
C LEU A 750 -3.87 8.55 -1.37
N PRO A 751 -4.96 8.82 -0.66
CA PRO A 751 -5.62 7.80 0.16
C PRO A 751 -6.51 6.87 -0.66
N GLU A 752 -6.93 5.79 -0.02
CA GLU A 752 -8.01 4.94 -0.48
C GLU A 752 -9.35 5.68 -0.38
N GLN A 753 -9.63 6.28 0.77
CA GLN A 753 -10.88 6.96 1.05
C GLN A 753 -10.65 8.35 1.65
N VAL A 754 -11.57 9.27 1.32
CA VAL A 754 -11.58 10.62 1.88
C VAL A 754 -12.91 10.91 2.57
N TRP A 755 -12.87 11.73 3.63
CA TRP A 755 -14.04 12.13 4.40
C TRP A 755 -15.05 12.90 3.54
N ASP A 756 -16.29 12.40 3.50
CA ASP A 756 -17.39 12.91 2.69
C ASP A 756 -18.34 13.86 3.46
N GLY A 757 -18.03 14.19 4.70
CA GLY A 757 -18.80 15.09 5.53
C GLY A 757 -20.00 14.45 6.27
N VAL A 758 -20.18 13.13 6.16
CA VAL A 758 -21.34 12.43 6.73
C VAL A 758 -20.97 11.68 8.00
N GLY A 759 -21.80 11.81 9.03
CA GLY A 759 -21.70 11.08 10.28
C GLY A 759 -20.83 11.74 11.36
N ASP A 760 -20.53 10.97 12.41
CA ASP A 760 -19.78 11.45 13.58
C ASP A 760 -18.27 11.52 13.29
N ASN A 761 -17.73 12.72 13.35
CA ASN A 761 -16.32 13.03 13.09
C ASN A 761 -15.55 13.46 14.36
N ARG A 762 -16.18 13.43 15.53
CA ARG A 762 -15.57 13.94 16.78
C ARG A 762 -14.32 13.16 17.18
N ARG A 763 -14.25 11.88 16.81
CA ARG A 763 -13.11 11.02 17.12
C ARG A 763 -11.87 11.37 16.30
N HIS A 764 -12.07 11.72 15.03
CA HIS A 764 -11.00 11.91 14.05
C HIS A 764 -10.72 13.36 13.72
N GLY A 765 -11.76 14.22 13.68
CA GLY A 765 -11.62 15.62 13.32
C GLY A 765 -11.27 15.85 11.84
N TYR A 766 -11.62 14.91 10.96
CA TYR A 766 -11.32 15.01 9.53
C TYR A 766 -11.90 16.29 8.91
N GLN A 767 -11.15 16.86 7.99
CA GLN A 767 -11.66 17.91 7.12
C GLN A 767 -12.32 17.28 5.88
N MET A 768 -13.27 18.01 5.27
CA MET A 768 -13.92 17.58 4.03
C MET A 768 -12.85 17.28 2.95
N GLY A 769 -12.87 16.08 2.37
CA GLY A 769 -11.88 15.62 1.37
C GLY A 769 -10.53 15.20 1.93
N GLN A 770 -10.34 15.19 3.25
CA GLN A 770 -9.16 14.64 3.89
C GLN A 770 -9.20 13.10 3.88
N GLY A 771 -8.05 12.46 3.69
CA GLY A 771 -7.92 11.00 3.84
C GLY A 771 -8.36 10.53 5.22
N THR A 772 -9.12 9.44 5.26
CA THR A 772 -9.54 8.76 6.50
C THR A 772 -8.46 7.77 6.96
N ASP A 773 -8.73 6.99 8.03
CA ASP A 773 -7.82 5.93 8.49
C ASP A 773 -7.87 4.65 7.63
N SER A 774 -8.42 4.74 6.41
CA SER A 774 -8.25 3.76 5.34
C SER A 774 -6.79 3.73 4.83
N ALA A 775 -6.46 2.86 3.87
CA ALA A 775 -5.09 2.77 3.38
C ALA A 775 -4.59 4.09 2.75
N THR A 776 -3.44 4.59 3.20
CA THR A 776 -2.73 5.72 2.60
C THR A 776 -1.22 5.46 2.64
N PRO A 777 -0.49 5.53 1.48
CA PRO A 777 -1.02 5.71 0.13
C PRO A 777 -1.71 4.44 -0.38
N LEU A 778 -2.74 4.58 -1.21
CA LEU A 778 -3.22 3.48 -2.04
C LEU A 778 -2.52 3.56 -3.41
N ALA A 779 -1.86 2.49 -3.82
CA ALA A 779 -1.14 2.45 -5.10
C ALA A 779 -2.08 2.69 -6.30
N TRP A 780 -3.29 2.12 -6.27
CA TRP A 780 -4.29 2.34 -7.31
C TRP A 780 -4.74 3.82 -7.42
N SER A 781 -4.86 4.55 -6.31
CA SER A 781 -5.17 6.00 -6.37
C SER A 781 -4.08 6.79 -7.11
N HIS A 782 -2.81 6.52 -6.80
CA HIS A 782 -1.67 7.10 -7.51
C HIS A 782 -1.63 6.67 -8.98
N ALA A 783 -1.90 5.39 -9.24
CA ALA A 783 -1.94 4.84 -10.59
C ALA A 783 -3.03 5.48 -11.45
N GLU A 784 -4.21 5.69 -10.89
CA GLU A 784 -5.33 6.32 -11.59
C GLU A 784 -5.06 7.78 -11.94
N TYR A 785 -4.43 8.52 -11.02
CA TYR A 785 -3.98 9.88 -11.28
C TYR A 785 -2.97 9.95 -12.44
N VAL A 786 -1.94 9.11 -12.41
CA VAL A 786 -0.91 9.03 -13.46
C VAL A 786 -1.53 8.68 -14.82
N LYS A 787 -2.43 7.69 -14.86
CA LYS A 787 -3.09 7.27 -16.09
C LYS A 787 -4.00 8.37 -16.66
N LEU A 788 -4.67 9.14 -15.80
CA LEU A 788 -5.48 10.28 -16.24
C LEU A 788 -4.61 11.36 -16.89
N LEU A 789 -3.48 11.72 -16.28
CA LEU A 789 -2.52 12.67 -16.87
C LEU A 789 -2.00 12.18 -18.23
N ARG A 790 -1.70 10.87 -18.32
CA ARG A 790 -1.28 10.27 -19.59
C ARG A 790 -2.37 10.35 -20.65
N SER A 791 -3.59 10.03 -20.28
CA SER A 791 -4.75 10.10 -21.18
C SER A 791 -4.96 11.52 -21.71
N MET A 792 -4.82 12.52 -20.87
CA MET A 792 -4.90 13.93 -21.27
C MET A 792 -3.74 14.35 -22.19
N ALA A 793 -2.52 13.91 -21.88
CA ALA A 793 -1.35 14.20 -22.72
C ALA A 793 -1.48 13.58 -24.11
N ASP A 794 -2.10 12.43 -24.23
CA ASP A 794 -2.36 11.73 -25.49
C ASP A 794 -3.66 12.20 -26.18
N GLY A 795 -4.57 12.86 -25.47
CA GLY A 795 -5.89 13.26 -25.96
C GLY A 795 -6.85 12.08 -26.16
N GLN A 796 -6.56 10.94 -25.56
CA GLN A 796 -7.35 9.70 -25.61
C GLN A 796 -7.11 8.85 -24.37
N VAL A 797 -8.08 8.04 -23.98
CA VAL A 797 -7.99 7.18 -22.80
C VAL A 797 -6.83 6.19 -22.94
N TRP A 798 -5.90 6.21 -21.98
CA TRP A 798 -4.65 5.44 -22.00
C TRP A 798 -4.87 3.93 -22.03
N ASP A 799 -5.76 3.42 -21.21
CA ASP A 799 -6.09 2.01 -21.15
C ASP A 799 -7.37 1.64 -21.93
N HIS A 800 -7.66 2.41 -23.00
CA HIS A 800 -8.61 1.99 -24.04
C HIS A 800 -7.97 0.97 -24.99
N TYR A 801 -8.75 -0.03 -25.37
CA TYR A 801 -8.31 -1.12 -26.24
C TYR A 801 -9.11 -1.10 -27.56
N PRO A 802 -8.61 -0.46 -28.63
CA PRO A 802 -9.33 -0.40 -29.92
C PRO A 802 -9.62 -1.79 -30.51
N VAL A 803 -8.84 -2.80 -30.16
CA VAL A 803 -9.05 -4.19 -30.57
C VAL A 803 -10.39 -4.73 -30.04
N VAL A 804 -10.84 -4.26 -28.87
CA VAL A 804 -12.12 -4.71 -28.28
C VAL A 804 -13.27 -4.29 -29.18
N ALA A 805 -13.36 -3.02 -29.53
CA ALA A 805 -14.42 -2.53 -30.43
C ALA A 805 -14.41 -3.28 -31.79
N ARG A 806 -13.22 -3.51 -32.36
CA ARG A 806 -13.08 -4.28 -33.62
C ARG A 806 -13.54 -5.74 -33.47
N ALA A 807 -13.20 -6.39 -32.34
CA ALA A 807 -13.59 -7.77 -32.10
C ALA A 807 -15.11 -7.95 -31.95
N LEU A 808 -15.81 -6.93 -31.48
CA LEU A 808 -17.26 -6.95 -31.24
C LEU A 808 -18.11 -6.67 -32.49
N VAL A 809 -17.52 -6.11 -33.55
CA VAL A 809 -18.22 -5.97 -34.84
C VAL A 809 -18.46 -7.35 -35.45
N PRO A 810 -19.68 -7.66 -35.93
CA PRO A 810 -20.05 -8.95 -36.53
C PRO A 810 -19.18 -9.40 -37.71
#